data_29d22fa7b3e8d367467e9a3ba4af014b
#
_entry.id   29d22fa7b3e8d367467e9a3ba4af014b
#
_cell.length_a   1.000
_cell.length_b   1.000
_cell.length_c   1.000
_cell.angle_alpha   90.00
_cell.angle_beta   90.00
_cell.angle_gamma   90.00
#
_symmetry.space_group_name_H-M   'P 1'
#
loop_
_entity.id
_entity.type
_entity.pdbx_description
1 polymer ?
#
loop_
_entity_poly.entity_id
_entity_poly.type
_entity_poly.pdbx_seq_one_letter_code
_entity_poly.pdbx_strand_id
1 'polypeptide(L)'
;MKRWLRLGLQTAFGLFLLWLWLRTVSLPEVASHARVQSWPAVVVMLLLFLVTSIIRARRWLLLLRPLAPVGMVRAFAMSAAGGLLNYVVPIRSGDAARAWWLWRRHRVPAGSALATIVIDKACDLTGVALVLAILEVVAATGAVRAPRGLLGAAALAVALLMAVLGTALMGPRIARSSVARRILPARLAAALAGQAFAFRAGARGLWTPALASRLAALTALALVIDAFNFTLLFVAVGVPVPTLQAMAAYPALLLSFAVPAGPGYLGNLEVAGSLVLGGGLGLAPAVAAGAIVLYHALTAGYALGLGLVGFLLVGGRRRLRAGGPRQIAVFHCGFTYSGGGERIVIEEVLGLRRRGFKVECYAPTVDASRCYPDLIGEVRVRTFLPQLPRWFPYREAIQMAAASLLMPLYAWRLRGVDAIVACNQPSAWIAWWAARLIDVPYVVYLNQPNRLVYPRSIDRETGWVANADYKLLAAIVMRATKFVAWADRRSVQEADQLLVNGDYIGDIIRGIYKREAVDCPAGCHVAASGFPIARDARFAGGLTINGYPIRRPYVLLTNRHYPQKRFDLAIRAMQEVRANHPKVQLVIPGPATSHTATLKALTAELKFADAVVFLGAITEEELDRLYEGAAVYVYPAPEEDFGMGVIESMAKGVPVVAWNQAGPTVTVGPGTGYLAEPLEVTDYAGGISKLLDDPASNQAMGERAFEWARRFDWERHLDTLQRVVLEVAQAHERVSSEAASA
;
A
#
# COMPACT_ATOMS: atom_id res chain seq x y z
N MET A 1 -0.89 11.62 -43.89
CA MET A 1 0.19 12.48 -44.41
C MET A 1 0.39 13.79 -43.63
N LYS A 2 -0.60 14.68 -43.47
CA LYS A 2 -0.44 15.99 -42.78
C LYS A 2 0.03 15.92 -41.30
N ARG A 3 -0.26 14.87 -40.53
CA ARG A 3 0.18 14.73 -39.12
C ARG A 3 1.67 14.39 -38.99
N TRP A 4 2.16 13.48 -39.81
CA TRP A 4 3.59 13.09 -39.84
C TRP A 4 4.48 14.21 -40.34
N LEU A 5 3.98 15.02 -41.29
CA LEU A 5 4.69 16.20 -41.77
C LEU A 5 4.88 17.27 -40.70
N ARG A 6 3.84 17.53 -39.86
CA ARG A 6 3.96 18.46 -38.72
C ARG A 6 4.92 17.96 -37.65
N LEU A 7 4.87 16.68 -37.34
CA LEU A 7 5.79 16.05 -36.39
C LEU A 7 7.24 16.17 -36.92
N GLY A 8 7.43 15.87 -38.18
CA GLY A 8 8.73 16.00 -38.84
C GLY A 8 9.26 17.44 -38.82
N LEU A 9 8.44 18.44 -39.13
CA LEU A 9 8.81 19.86 -39.07
C LEU A 9 9.18 20.35 -37.68
N GLN A 10 8.43 19.95 -36.64
CA GLN A 10 8.74 20.31 -35.25
C GLN A 10 10.02 19.63 -34.75
N THR A 11 10.21 18.36 -35.09
CA THR A 11 11.46 17.64 -34.76
C THR A 11 12.65 18.27 -35.50
N ALA A 12 12.49 18.58 -36.79
CA ALA A 12 13.52 19.26 -37.56
C ALA A 12 13.87 20.64 -37.00
N PHE A 13 12.86 21.41 -36.55
CA PHE A 13 13.07 22.69 -35.88
C PHE A 13 13.83 22.55 -34.55
N GLY A 14 13.46 21.60 -33.73
CA GLY A 14 14.19 21.34 -32.48
C GLY A 14 15.64 20.90 -32.73
N LEU A 15 15.85 20.02 -33.71
CA LEU A 15 17.21 19.60 -34.12
C LEU A 15 18.01 20.75 -34.70
N PHE A 16 17.38 21.64 -35.45
CA PHE A 16 18.01 22.84 -35.95
C PHE A 16 18.46 23.78 -34.82
N LEU A 17 17.60 24.02 -33.83
CA LEU A 17 17.96 24.79 -32.65
C LEU A 17 19.10 24.14 -31.84
N LEU A 18 19.07 22.83 -31.70
CA LEU A 18 20.14 22.07 -31.03
C LEU A 18 21.45 22.19 -31.81
N TRP A 19 21.40 22.06 -33.15
CA TRP A 19 22.56 22.24 -34.02
C TRP A 19 23.13 23.66 -33.93
N LEU A 20 22.26 24.68 -33.92
CA LEU A 20 22.69 26.07 -33.77
C LEU A 20 23.38 26.28 -32.44
N TRP A 21 22.78 25.74 -31.33
CA TRP A 21 23.34 25.82 -29.98
C TRP A 21 24.69 25.12 -29.90
N LEU A 22 24.83 23.91 -30.46
CA LEU A 22 26.07 23.16 -30.51
C LEU A 22 27.21 23.89 -31.26
N ARG A 23 26.88 24.83 -32.15
CA ARG A 23 27.88 25.68 -32.77
C ARG A 23 28.39 26.82 -31.90
N THR A 24 27.68 27.14 -30.83
CA THR A 24 28.01 28.23 -29.91
C THR A 24 28.74 27.77 -28.64
N VAL A 25 28.84 26.46 -28.41
CA VAL A 25 29.42 25.89 -27.16
C VAL A 25 30.40 24.77 -27.48
N SER A 26 31.40 24.59 -26.60
CA SER A 26 32.34 23.47 -26.61
C SER A 26 31.81 22.32 -25.79
N LEU A 27 31.55 21.15 -26.39
CA LEU A 27 30.99 19.97 -25.67
C LEU A 27 31.85 19.51 -24.49
N PRO A 28 33.21 19.46 -24.54
CA PRO A 28 34.04 19.12 -23.40
C PRO A 28 33.85 20.10 -22.24
N GLU A 29 33.75 21.40 -22.52
CA GLU A 29 33.54 22.42 -21.47
C GLU A 29 32.13 22.31 -20.86
N VAL A 30 31.10 22.11 -21.71
CA VAL A 30 29.74 21.87 -21.23
C VAL A 30 29.70 20.64 -20.31
N ALA A 31 30.33 19.54 -20.70
CA ALA A 31 30.37 18.31 -19.90
C ALA A 31 31.10 18.50 -18.55
N SER A 32 32.13 19.34 -18.51
CA SER A 32 32.83 19.66 -17.26
C SER A 32 31.97 20.44 -16.27
N HIS A 33 31.14 21.38 -16.78
CA HIS A 33 30.25 22.21 -15.96
C HIS A 33 28.88 21.57 -15.70
N ALA A 34 28.51 20.50 -16.42
CA ALA A 34 27.29 19.72 -16.16
C ALA A 34 27.48 18.67 -15.03
N ARG A 35 28.65 18.57 -14.41
CA ARG A 35 28.91 17.61 -13.34
C ARG A 35 28.19 18.02 -12.07
N VAL A 36 27.54 17.01 -11.43
CA VAL A 36 26.90 17.20 -10.11
C VAL A 36 27.97 17.32 -9.04
N GLN A 37 28.05 18.48 -8.39
CA GLN A 37 28.91 18.73 -7.23
C GLN A 37 28.18 18.51 -5.91
N SER A 38 26.84 18.68 -5.88
CA SER A 38 26.01 18.44 -4.69
C SER A 38 24.84 17.50 -4.99
N TRP A 39 24.99 16.21 -4.67
CA TRP A 39 23.91 15.24 -4.74
C TRP A 39 22.73 15.53 -3.79
N PRO A 40 22.95 16.04 -2.55
CA PRO A 40 21.84 16.48 -1.70
C PRO A 40 20.97 17.54 -2.37
N ALA A 41 21.55 18.50 -3.07
CA ALA A 41 20.80 19.51 -3.82
C ALA A 41 19.91 18.86 -4.92
N VAL A 42 20.44 17.90 -5.66
CA VAL A 42 19.69 17.15 -6.68
C VAL A 42 18.53 16.38 -6.06
N VAL A 43 18.72 15.71 -4.94
CA VAL A 43 17.66 14.98 -4.23
C VAL A 43 16.55 15.94 -3.80
N VAL A 44 16.91 17.09 -3.21
CA VAL A 44 15.94 18.11 -2.80
C VAL A 44 15.21 18.67 -4.04
N MET A 45 15.89 18.92 -5.15
CA MET A 45 15.27 19.33 -6.42
C MET A 45 14.19 18.35 -6.88
N LEU A 46 14.49 17.05 -6.89
CA LEU A 46 13.53 16.02 -7.30
C LEU A 46 12.32 15.95 -6.36
N LEU A 47 12.54 16.12 -5.05
CA LEU A 47 11.46 16.18 -4.06
C LEU A 47 10.58 17.43 -4.26
N LEU A 48 11.15 18.59 -4.54
CA LEU A 48 10.40 19.82 -4.80
C LEU A 48 9.61 19.72 -6.11
N PHE A 49 10.16 19.09 -7.17
CA PHE A 49 9.38 18.79 -8.38
C PHE A 49 8.17 17.90 -8.10
N LEU A 50 8.30 16.93 -7.18
CA LEU A 50 7.17 16.10 -6.76
C LEU A 50 6.12 16.92 -6.00
N VAL A 51 6.55 17.79 -5.08
CA VAL A 51 5.66 18.67 -4.31
C VAL A 51 4.87 19.58 -5.25
N THR A 52 5.53 20.25 -6.21
CA THR A 52 4.85 21.15 -7.17
C THR A 52 3.92 20.38 -8.11
N SER A 53 4.27 19.15 -8.50
CA SER A 53 3.38 18.29 -9.28
C SER A 53 2.12 17.91 -8.49
N ILE A 54 2.23 17.65 -7.18
CA ILE A 54 1.08 17.40 -6.29
C ILE A 54 0.20 18.66 -6.17
N ILE A 55 0.82 19.84 -5.99
CA ILE A 55 0.10 21.13 -5.89
C ILE A 55 -0.67 21.40 -7.20
N ARG A 56 -0.05 21.23 -8.37
CA ARG A 56 -0.71 21.39 -9.67
C ARG A 56 -1.83 20.36 -9.88
N ALA A 57 -1.64 19.12 -9.50
CA ALA A 57 -2.69 18.11 -9.56
C ALA A 57 -3.87 18.46 -8.61
N ARG A 58 -3.58 19.00 -7.42
CA ARG A 58 -4.61 19.52 -6.49
C ARG A 58 -5.37 20.69 -7.07
N ARG A 59 -4.67 21.63 -7.72
CA ARG A 59 -5.29 22.77 -8.42
C ARG A 59 -6.24 22.28 -9.53
N TRP A 60 -5.80 21.36 -10.37
CA TRP A 60 -6.66 20.78 -11.41
C TRP A 60 -7.83 20.00 -10.84
N LEU A 61 -7.64 19.27 -9.73
CA LEU A 61 -8.72 18.57 -9.04
C LEU A 61 -9.83 19.50 -8.56
N LEU A 62 -9.51 20.73 -8.13
CA LEU A 62 -10.53 21.73 -7.76
C LEU A 62 -11.41 22.10 -8.96
N LEU A 63 -10.84 22.16 -10.15
CA LEU A 63 -11.57 22.39 -11.39
C LEU A 63 -12.40 21.17 -11.85
N LEU A 64 -12.02 19.97 -11.46
CA LEU A 64 -12.74 18.73 -11.79
C LEU A 64 -13.91 18.42 -10.87
N ARG A 65 -13.85 18.83 -9.60
CA ARG A 65 -14.86 18.50 -8.58
C ARG A 65 -16.31 18.78 -8.99
N PRO A 66 -16.64 19.90 -9.66
CA PRO A 66 -18.00 20.17 -10.11
C PRO A 66 -18.47 19.29 -11.29
N LEU A 67 -17.55 18.61 -11.96
CA LEU A 67 -17.80 17.86 -13.18
C LEU A 67 -17.83 16.36 -12.97
N ALA A 68 -17.01 15.85 -12.02
CA ALA A 68 -16.92 14.43 -11.74
C ALA A 68 -16.26 14.14 -10.37
N PRO A 69 -16.62 13.04 -9.71
CA PRO A 69 -16.00 12.60 -8.46
C PRO A 69 -14.64 11.94 -8.72
N VAL A 70 -13.64 12.76 -9.05
CA VAL A 70 -12.25 12.30 -9.28
C VAL A 70 -11.46 12.38 -7.98
N GLY A 71 -10.80 11.29 -7.58
CA GLY A 71 -9.89 11.28 -6.44
C GLY A 71 -8.53 11.93 -6.74
N MET A 72 -7.83 12.42 -5.70
CA MET A 72 -6.52 13.10 -5.83
C MET A 72 -5.48 12.26 -6.57
N VAL A 73 -5.38 10.99 -6.23
CA VAL A 73 -4.39 10.08 -6.87
C VAL A 73 -4.63 9.93 -8.36
N ARG A 74 -5.90 9.85 -8.78
CA ARG A 74 -6.24 9.76 -10.21
C ARG A 74 -5.96 11.08 -10.95
N ALA A 75 -6.29 12.21 -10.34
CA ALA A 75 -5.97 13.51 -10.92
C ALA A 75 -4.45 13.67 -11.08
N PHE A 76 -3.68 13.29 -10.07
CA PHE A 76 -2.22 13.27 -10.12
C PHE A 76 -1.69 12.33 -11.20
N ALA A 77 -2.17 11.08 -11.25
CA ALA A 77 -1.76 10.09 -12.23
C ALA A 77 -2.05 10.54 -13.69
N MET A 78 -3.25 11.09 -13.92
CA MET A 78 -3.60 11.66 -15.24
C MET A 78 -2.74 12.87 -15.60
N SER A 79 -2.40 13.72 -14.63
CA SER A 79 -1.50 14.86 -14.84
C SER A 79 -0.08 14.41 -15.15
N ALA A 80 0.47 13.46 -14.42
CA ALA A 80 1.80 12.91 -14.62
C ALA A 80 1.93 12.17 -15.97
N ALA A 81 0.97 11.29 -16.29
CA ALA A 81 0.93 10.60 -17.58
C ALA A 81 0.73 11.58 -18.76
N GLY A 82 -0.11 12.61 -18.59
CA GLY A 82 -0.27 13.69 -19.57
C GLY A 82 1.02 14.50 -19.75
N GLY A 83 1.75 14.75 -18.64
CA GLY A 83 3.07 15.39 -18.68
C GLY A 83 4.07 14.60 -19.51
N LEU A 84 4.18 13.29 -19.30
CA LEU A 84 5.03 12.40 -20.12
C LEU A 84 4.66 12.45 -21.59
N LEU A 85 3.37 12.36 -21.92
CA LEU A 85 2.93 12.43 -23.31
C LEU A 85 3.24 13.80 -23.95
N ASN A 86 3.10 14.90 -23.21
CA ASN A 86 3.49 16.23 -23.67
C ASN A 86 5.01 16.36 -23.85
N TYR A 87 5.80 15.64 -23.06
CA TYR A 87 7.26 15.61 -23.15
C TYR A 87 7.73 14.82 -24.39
N VAL A 88 7.16 13.62 -24.60
CA VAL A 88 7.58 12.73 -25.69
C VAL A 88 6.98 13.15 -27.05
N VAL A 89 5.71 13.59 -27.05
CA VAL A 89 4.97 13.90 -28.28
C VAL A 89 4.74 15.41 -28.40
N PRO A 90 5.31 16.09 -29.42
CA PRO A 90 5.37 17.55 -29.50
C PRO A 90 4.02 18.28 -29.64
N ILE A 91 2.92 17.59 -29.91
CA ILE A 91 1.60 18.20 -30.25
C ILE A 91 0.71 18.39 -28.99
N ARG A 92 1.29 18.53 -27.79
CA ARG A 92 0.54 18.58 -26.50
C ARG A 92 -0.51 17.48 -26.37
N SER A 93 -0.15 16.29 -26.85
CA SER A 93 -1.00 15.09 -26.86
C SER A 93 -1.43 14.66 -25.46
N GLY A 94 -0.68 15.01 -24.44
CA GLY A 94 -1.01 14.69 -23.05
C GLY A 94 -2.22 15.45 -22.53
N ASP A 95 -2.44 16.69 -22.95
CA ASP A 95 -3.65 17.44 -22.60
C ASP A 95 -4.89 16.83 -23.26
N ALA A 96 -4.76 16.38 -24.51
CA ALA A 96 -5.81 15.62 -25.19
C ALA A 96 -6.07 14.25 -24.53
N ALA A 97 -5.02 13.57 -24.08
CA ALA A 97 -5.12 12.30 -23.36
C ALA A 97 -5.83 12.47 -22.00
N ARG A 98 -5.52 13.55 -21.25
CA ARG A 98 -6.23 13.90 -20.00
C ARG A 98 -7.74 14.07 -20.24
N ALA A 99 -8.12 14.82 -21.28
CA ALA A 99 -9.54 15.00 -21.65
C ALA A 99 -10.19 13.69 -22.09
N TRP A 100 -9.48 12.86 -22.86
CA TRP A 100 -9.96 11.55 -23.30
C TRP A 100 -10.15 10.57 -22.13
N TRP A 101 -9.24 10.53 -21.15
CA TRP A 101 -9.37 9.71 -19.94
C TRP A 101 -10.58 10.13 -19.09
N LEU A 102 -10.80 11.45 -18.93
CA LEU A 102 -11.99 11.96 -18.22
C LEU A 102 -13.28 11.59 -18.94
N TRP A 103 -13.32 11.75 -20.27
CA TRP A 103 -14.48 11.34 -21.05
C TRP A 103 -14.72 9.83 -20.96
N ARG A 104 -13.69 9.03 -21.14
CA ARG A 104 -13.82 7.56 -21.15
C ARG A 104 -14.21 6.98 -19.80
N ARG A 105 -13.71 7.53 -18.69
CA ARG A 105 -13.86 6.98 -17.35
C ARG A 105 -14.96 7.61 -16.52
N HIS A 106 -15.13 8.90 -16.65
CA HIS A 106 -16.05 9.69 -15.84
C HIS A 106 -17.18 10.29 -16.67
N ARG A 107 -17.27 9.94 -17.95
CA ARG A 107 -18.29 10.45 -18.91
C ARG A 107 -18.32 11.97 -18.98
N VAL A 108 -17.28 12.68 -18.54
CA VAL A 108 -17.19 14.12 -18.66
C VAL A 108 -17.13 14.51 -20.15
N PRO A 109 -18.00 15.38 -20.65
CA PRO A 109 -17.94 15.83 -22.04
C PRO A 109 -16.55 16.39 -22.38
N ALA A 110 -15.98 16.01 -23.52
CA ALA A 110 -14.60 16.36 -23.88
C ALA A 110 -14.38 17.88 -23.88
N GLY A 111 -15.40 18.66 -24.27
CA GLY A 111 -15.35 20.14 -24.22
C GLY A 111 -15.21 20.67 -22.79
N SER A 112 -15.96 20.13 -21.83
CA SER A 112 -15.86 20.51 -20.40
C SER A 112 -14.53 20.08 -19.79
N ALA A 113 -14.03 18.89 -20.13
CA ALA A 113 -12.71 18.42 -19.72
C ALA A 113 -11.58 19.33 -20.25
N LEU A 114 -11.65 19.71 -21.51
CA LEU A 114 -10.71 20.67 -22.11
C LEU A 114 -10.77 22.04 -21.45
N ALA A 115 -11.98 22.51 -21.05
CA ALA A 115 -12.12 23.78 -20.33
C ALA A 115 -11.30 23.80 -19.03
N THR A 116 -11.34 22.72 -18.23
CA THR A 116 -10.55 22.62 -16.99
C THR A 116 -9.05 22.67 -17.26
N ILE A 117 -8.59 22.03 -18.33
CA ILE A 117 -7.17 21.98 -18.71
C ILE A 117 -6.71 23.36 -19.20
N VAL A 118 -7.54 24.05 -20.00
CA VAL A 118 -7.24 25.41 -20.50
C VAL A 118 -7.16 26.39 -19.33
N ILE A 119 -8.10 26.35 -18.39
CA ILE A 119 -8.09 27.19 -17.19
C ILE A 119 -6.85 26.90 -16.33
N ASP A 120 -6.50 25.63 -16.14
CA ASP A 120 -5.29 25.23 -15.41
C ASP A 120 -4.01 25.82 -16.03
N LYS A 121 -3.90 25.80 -17.36
CA LYS A 121 -2.78 26.42 -18.11
C LYS A 121 -2.83 27.95 -18.08
N ALA A 122 -4.01 28.54 -18.14
CA ALA A 122 -4.16 29.99 -17.99
C ALA A 122 -3.68 30.48 -16.62
N CYS A 123 -3.92 29.71 -15.55
CA CYS A 123 -3.37 30.02 -14.23
C CYS A 123 -1.83 30.06 -14.24
N ASP A 124 -1.15 29.09 -14.88
CA ASP A 124 0.31 29.10 -14.99
C ASP A 124 0.81 30.34 -15.75
N LEU A 125 0.23 30.65 -16.90
CA LEU A 125 0.62 31.81 -17.72
C LEU A 125 0.34 33.15 -17.01
N THR A 126 -0.80 33.28 -16.34
CA THR A 126 -1.14 34.47 -15.56
C THR A 126 -0.16 34.67 -14.41
N GLY A 127 0.18 33.60 -13.71
CA GLY A 127 1.16 33.63 -12.62
C GLY A 127 2.54 34.06 -13.11
N VAL A 128 3.01 33.49 -14.23
CA VAL A 128 4.29 33.85 -14.85
C VAL A 128 4.28 35.33 -15.29
N ALA A 129 3.23 35.80 -15.99
CA ALA A 129 3.11 37.19 -16.43
C ALA A 129 3.13 38.17 -15.24
N LEU A 130 2.42 37.84 -14.16
CA LEU A 130 2.39 38.64 -12.93
C LEU A 130 3.77 38.73 -12.26
N VAL A 131 4.45 37.58 -12.11
CA VAL A 131 5.79 37.53 -11.50
C VAL A 131 6.79 38.34 -12.37
N LEU A 132 6.73 38.20 -13.68
CA LEU A 132 7.59 38.97 -14.57
C LEU A 132 7.32 40.49 -14.49
N ALA A 133 6.05 40.88 -14.39
CA ALA A 133 5.67 42.28 -14.19
C ALA A 133 6.15 42.84 -12.84
N ILE A 134 6.04 42.06 -11.75
CA ILE A 134 6.54 42.46 -10.43
C ILE A 134 8.08 42.59 -10.47
N LEU A 135 8.78 41.65 -11.09
CA LEU A 135 10.24 41.69 -11.21
C LEU A 135 10.72 42.91 -11.98
N GLU A 136 9.97 43.34 -13.01
CA GLU A 136 10.27 44.55 -13.79
C GLU A 136 10.15 45.81 -12.93
N VAL A 137 9.08 45.92 -12.13
CA VAL A 137 8.89 47.02 -11.18
C VAL A 137 10.00 47.07 -10.13
N VAL A 138 10.36 45.89 -9.55
CA VAL A 138 11.42 45.79 -8.57
C VAL A 138 12.78 46.11 -9.19
N ALA A 139 13.03 45.69 -10.42
CA ALA A 139 14.26 46.03 -11.13
C ALA A 139 14.42 47.55 -11.41
N ALA A 140 13.29 48.21 -11.69
CA ALA A 140 13.28 49.66 -11.89
C ALA A 140 13.69 50.45 -10.59
N THR A 141 13.51 49.84 -9.39
CA THR A 141 13.99 50.42 -8.15
C THR A 141 15.49 50.18 -7.88
N GLY A 142 16.19 49.47 -8.72
CA GLY A 142 17.60 49.08 -8.57
C GLY A 142 17.86 47.99 -7.52
N ALA A 143 16.84 47.46 -6.87
CA ALA A 143 16.98 46.48 -5.81
C ALA A 143 17.41 45.08 -6.34
N VAL A 144 17.12 44.79 -7.61
CA VAL A 144 17.50 43.53 -8.29
C VAL A 144 17.99 43.86 -9.70
N ARG A 145 19.08 43.27 -10.14
CA ARG A 145 19.49 43.33 -11.56
C ARG A 145 18.54 42.45 -12.35
N ALA A 146 17.66 43.05 -13.17
CA ALA A 146 16.76 42.34 -14.03
C ALA A 146 17.52 41.65 -15.18
N PRO A 147 17.20 40.40 -15.50
CA PRO A 147 17.66 39.78 -16.72
C PRO A 147 17.26 40.62 -17.96
N ARG A 148 18.20 40.85 -18.89
CA ARG A 148 17.89 41.54 -20.13
C ARG A 148 16.80 40.75 -20.88
N GLY A 149 15.79 41.47 -21.41
CA GLY A 149 14.67 40.85 -22.12
C GLY A 149 13.45 40.48 -21.29
N LEU A 150 13.40 40.85 -19.98
CA LEU A 150 12.29 40.57 -19.10
C LEU A 150 10.97 41.16 -19.61
N LEU A 151 10.96 42.40 -20.14
CA LEU A 151 9.81 43.01 -20.79
C LEU A 151 9.29 42.19 -21.98
N GLY A 152 10.19 41.70 -22.83
CA GLY A 152 9.84 40.81 -23.93
C GLY A 152 9.21 39.51 -23.49
N ALA A 153 9.74 38.92 -22.40
CA ALA A 153 9.21 37.72 -21.81
C ALA A 153 7.82 37.96 -21.20
N ALA A 154 7.61 39.06 -20.48
CA ALA A 154 6.31 39.45 -19.93
C ALA A 154 5.28 39.69 -21.05
N ALA A 155 5.65 40.40 -22.11
CA ALA A 155 4.80 40.63 -23.29
C ALA A 155 4.40 39.30 -23.96
N LEU A 156 5.35 38.38 -24.11
CA LEU A 156 5.08 37.04 -24.64
C LEU A 156 4.13 36.23 -23.75
N ALA A 157 4.29 36.28 -22.44
CA ALA A 157 3.39 35.61 -21.50
C ALA A 157 1.95 36.14 -21.60
N VAL A 158 1.80 37.47 -21.67
CA VAL A 158 0.49 38.14 -21.90
C VAL A 158 -0.10 37.75 -23.26
N ALA A 159 0.68 37.79 -24.34
CA ALA A 159 0.23 37.40 -25.69
C ALA A 159 -0.26 35.93 -25.71
N LEU A 160 0.49 35.00 -25.11
CA LEU A 160 0.10 33.59 -25.00
C LEU A 160 -1.18 33.41 -24.15
N LEU A 161 -1.31 34.17 -23.06
CA LEU A 161 -2.53 34.16 -22.25
C LEU A 161 -3.73 34.65 -23.02
N MET A 162 -3.59 35.78 -23.76
CA MET A 162 -4.63 36.32 -24.60
C MET A 162 -5.01 35.36 -25.74
N ALA A 163 -4.05 34.67 -26.34
CA ALA A 163 -4.30 33.64 -27.34
C ALA A 163 -5.10 32.47 -26.79
N VAL A 164 -4.75 31.97 -25.56
CA VAL A 164 -5.48 30.90 -24.86
C VAL A 164 -6.90 31.33 -24.54
N LEU A 165 -7.09 32.51 -23.96
CA LEU A 165 -8.40 33.06 -23.62
C LEU A 165 -9.22 33.38 -24.87
N GLY A 166 -8.59 33.93 -25.90
CA GLY A 166 -9.22 34.22 -27.19
C GLY A 166 -9.78 32.96 -27.85
N THR A 167 -8.96 31.89 -27.92
CA THR A 167 -9.42 30.62 -28.50
C THR A 167 -10.56 29.99 -27.66
N ALA A 168 -10.52 30.13 -26.36
CA ALA A 168 -11.56 29.65 -25.46
C ALA A 168 -12.88 30.42 -25.64
N LEU A 169 -12.83 31.73 -25.78
CA LEU A 169 -14.02 32.59 -25.90
C LEU A 169 -14.59 32.61 -27.32
N MET A 170 -13.73 32.66 -28.35
CA MET A 170 -14.13 32.77 -29.72
C MET A 170 -14.36 31.43 -30.43
N GLY A 171 -13.80 30.35 -29.91
CA GLY A 171 -13.95 29.01 -30.49
C GLY A 171 -15.39 28.63 -30.85
N PRO A 172 -16.40 28.87 -29.96
CA PRO A 172 -17.81 28.62 -30.28
C PRO A 172 -18.37 29.48 -31.44
N ARG A 173 -17.91 30.73 -31.55
CA ARG A 173 -18.32 31.63 -32.64
C ARG A 173 -17.67 31.22 -33.97
N ILE A 174 -16.38 30.87 -33.95
CA ILE A 174 -15.65 30.36 -35.10
C ILE A 174 -16.27 29.05 -35.61
N ALA A 175 -16.58 28.12 -34.73
CA ALA A 175 -17.21 26.85 -35.10
C ALA A 175 -18.61 27.01 -35.75
N ARG A 176 -19.32 28.12 -35.47
CA ARG A 176 -20.62 28.46 -36.06
C ARG A 176 -20.54 29.39 -37.28
N SER A 177 -19.35 29.87 -37.63
CA SER A 177 -19.16 30.82 -38.75
C SER A 177 -19.49 30.19 -40.09
N SER A 178 -19.86 31.03 -41.05
CA SER A 178 -20.07 30.63 -42.44
C SER A 178 -18.83 30.01 -43.07
N VAL A 179 -17.65 30.48 -42.68
CA VAL A 179 -16.35 29.96 -43.12
C VAL A 179 -16.14 28.51 -42.62
N ALA A 180 -16.41 28.23 -41.33
CA ALA A 180 -16.32 26.85 -40.80
C ALA A 180 -17.29 25.90 -41.50
N ARG A 181 -18.50 26.36 -41.80
CA ARG A 181 -19.52 25.56 -42.51
C ARG A 181 -19.17 25.32 -44.00
N ARG A 182 -18.40 26.19 -44.62
CA ARG A 182 -17.92 25.98 -46.00
C ARG A 182 -16.73 25.03 -46.09
N ILE A 183 -15.91 24.95 -45.05
CA ILE A 183 -14.65 24.20 -45.09
C ILE A 183 -14.81 22.81 -44.45
N LEU A 184 -15.76 22.64 -43.52
CA LEU A 184 -15.92 21.41 -42.74
C LEU A 184 -17.23 20.68 -43.14
N PRO A 185 -17.21 19.33 -43.21
CA PRO A 185 -18.43 18.53 -43.34
C PRO A 185 -19.44 18.86 -42.23
N ALA A 186 -20.73 18.93 -42.54
CA ALA A 186 -21.80 19.36 -41.64
C ALA A 186 -21.81 18.61 -40.29
N ARG A 187 -21.56 17.28 -40.32
CA ARG A 187 -21.45 16.47 -39.10
C ARG A 187 -20.27 16.89 -38.22
N LEU A 188 -19.14 17.23 -38.78
CA LEU A 188 -17.96 17.64 -38.04
C LEU A 188 -18.12 19.07 -37.48
N ALA A 189 -18.73 19.97 -38.24
CA ALA A 189 -19.07 21.33 -37.80
C ALA A 189 -20.04 21.30 -36.62
N ALA A 190 -21.09 20.46 -36.68
CA ALA A 190 -22.05 20.28 -35.57
C ALA A 190 -21.38 19.67 -34.29
N ALA A 191 -20.51 18.67 -34.47
CA ALA A 191 -19.78 18.07 -33.33
C ALA A 191 -18.84 19.10 -32.68
N LEU A 192 -18.11 19.92 -33.47
CA LEU A 192 -17.24 20.97 -32.95
C LEU A 192 -18.04 22.07 -32.24
N ALA A 193 -19.20 22.46 -32.78
CA ALA A 193 -20.09 23.42 -32.13
C ALA A 193 -20.63 22.91 -30.80
N GLY A 194 -21.00 21.61 -30.71
CA GLY A 194 -21.40 20.97 -29.48
C GLY A 194 -20.28 20.93 -28.41
N GLN A 195 -19.07 20.61 -28.81
CA GLN A 195 -17.89 20.64 -27.91
C GLN A 195 -17.54 22.06 -27.45
N ALA A 196 -17.66 23.05 -28.32
CA ALA A 196 -17.42 24.45 -27.99
C ALA A 196 -18.50 24.98 -27.01
N PHE A 197 -19.75 24.52 -27.14
CA PHE A 197 -20.80 24.85 -26.20
C PHE A 197 -20.56 24.18 -24.82
N ALA A 198 -20.20 22.90 -24.78
CA ALA A 198 -19.83 22.19 -23.56
C ALA A 198 -18.61 22.83 -22.87
N PHE A 199 -17.63 23.30 -23.65
CA PHE A 199 -16.47 24.08 -23.14
C PHE A 199 -16.95 25.35 -22.42
N ARG A 200 -17.81 26.15 -23.06
CA ARG A 200 -18.30 27.41 -22.48
C ARG A 200 -19.17 27.16 -21.23
N ALA A 201 -20.02 26.14 -21.25
CA ALA A 201 -20.82 25.74 -20.10
C ALA A 201 -19.94 25.31 -18.92
N GLY A 202 -18.92 24.46 -19.17
CA GLY A 202 -17.94 24.04 -18.17
C GLY A 202 -17.15 25.21 -17.59
N ALA A 203 -16.71 26.15 -18.44
CA ALA A 203 -15.97 27.32 -17.99
C ALA A 203 -16.81 28.26 -17.11
N ARG A 204 -18.09 28.48 -17.43
CA ARG A 204 -18.97 29.37 -16.65
C ARG A 204 -19.27 28.83 -15.26
N GLY A 205 -19.45 27.52 -15.10
CA GLY A 205 -19.71 26.89 -13.81
C GLY A 205 -18.51 26.90 -12.86
N LEU A 206 -17.32 27.28 -13.35
CA LEU A 206 -16.08 27.27 -12.56
C LEU A 206 -15.70 28.66 -12.00
N TRP A 207 -16.43 29.75 -12.31
CA TRP A 207 -16.10 31.11 -11.83
C TRP A 207 -16.82 31.43 -10.51
N THR A 208 -16.17 31.14 -9.39
CA THR A 208 -16.56 31.67 -8.07
C THR A 208 -15.35 32.37 -7.44
N PRO A 209 -15.53 33.49 -6.69
CA PRO A 209 -14.41 34.19 -6.03
C PRO A 209 -13.60 33.26 -5.13
N ALA A 210 -14.26 32.36 -4.40
CA ALA A 210 -13.61 31.39 -3.51
C ALA A 210 -12.78 30.35 -4.29
N LEU A 211 -13.20 29.92 -5.48
CA LEU A 211 -12.40 29.04 -6.30
C LEU A 211 -11.23 29.80 -6.92
N ALA A 212 -11.46 31.01 -7.44
CA ALA A 212 -10.42 31.85 -8.03
C ALA A 212 -9.28 32.13 -7.03
N SER A 213 -9.60 32.48 -5.78
CA SER A 213 -8.60 32.72 -4.73
C SER A 213 -7.77 31.45 -4.40
N ARG A 214 -8.40 30.27 -4.34
CA ARG A 214 -7.71 29.00 -4.13
C ARG A 214 -6.79 28.63 -5.29
N LEU A 215 -7.25 28.87 -6.53
CA LEU A 215 -6.41 28.63 -7.73
C LEU A 215 -5.22 29.58 -7.74
N ALA A 216 -5.42 30.87 -7.44
CA ALA A 216 -4.35 31.86 -7.33
C ALA A 216 -3.32 31.48 -6.25
N ALA A 217 -3.77 31.11 -5.05
CA ALA A 217 -2.89 30.68 -3.97
C ALA A 217 -2.06 29.46 -4.32
N LEU A 218 -2.67 28.41 -4.92
CA LEU A 218 -1.93 27.22 -5.35
C LEU A 218 -0.98 27.51 -6.51
N THR A 219 -1.32 28.45 -7.40
CA THR A 219 -0.45 28.87 -8.49
C THR A 219 0.77 29.62 -7.96
N ALA A 220 0.55 30.59 -7.07
CA ALA A 220 1.63 31.36 -6.43
C ALA A 220 2.57 30.42 -5.66
N LEU A 221 2.01 29.50 -4.85
CA LEU A 221 2.79 28.53 -4.09
C LEU A 221 3.65 27.64 -5.00
N ALA A 222 3.07 27.12 -6.10
CA ALA A 222 3.82 26.29 -7.05
C ALA A 222 4.95 27.08 -7.71
N LEU A 223 4.71 28.31 -8.14
CA LEU A 223 5.71 29.17 -8.78
C LEU A 223 6.85 29.54 -7.84
N VAL A 224 6.55 29.87 -6.58
CA VAL A 224 7.57 30.19 -5.58
C VAL A 224 8.46 28.95 -5.30
N ILE A 225 7.85 27.77 -5.13
CA ILE A 225 8.60 26.54 -4.91
C ILE A 225 9.45 26.19 -6.13
N ASP A 226 8.92 26.31 -7.33
CA ASP A 226 9.68 26.01 -8.57
C ASP A 226 10.81 27.03 -8.79
N ALA A 227 10.59 28.32 -8.53
CA ALA A 227 11.62 29.33 -8.59
C ALA A 227 12.74 29.07 -7.56
N PHE A 228 12.37 28.70 -6.33
CA PHE A 228 13.32 28.29 -5.32
C PHE A 228 14.06 27.02 -5.72
N ASN A 229 13.35 26.02 -6.27
CA ASN A 229 13.95 24.80 -6.79
C ASN A 229 15.01 25.07 -7.86
N PHE A 230 14.79 26.09 -8.69
CA PHE A 230 15.75 26.50 -9.70
C PHE A 230 17.06 27.05 -9.11
N THR A 231 17.05 27.60 -7.88
CA THR A 231 18.28 28.02 -7.20
C THR A 231 19.17 26.84 -6.82
N LEU A 232 18.56 25.70 -6.52
CA LEU A 232 19.29 24.46 -6.17
C LEU A 232 20.07 23.90 -7.35
N LEU A 233 19.70 24.24 -8.59
CA LEU A 233 20.50 23.89 -9.76
C LEU A 233 21.92 24.47 -9.66
N PHE A 234 22.06 25.73 -9.24
CA PHE A 234 23.35 26.40 -9.12
C PHE A 234 24.17 25.80 -7.97
N VAL A 235 23.50 25.41 -6.88
CA VAL A 235 24.14 24.64 -5.78
C VAL A 235 24.59 23.26 -6.28
N ALA A 236 23.78 22.62 -7.13
CA ALA A 236 24.12 21.29 -7.67
C ALA A 236 25.33 21.32 -8.60
N VAL A 237 25.54 22.42 -9.35
CA VAL A 237 26.70 22.58 -10.25
C VAL A 237 27.85 23.38 -9.60
N GLY A 238 27.70 23.86 -8.35
CA GLY A 238 28.76 24.60 -7.62
C GLY A 238 29.00 26.01 -8.12
N VAL A 239 27.99 26.65 -8.73
CA VAL A 239 28.10 28.02 -9.27
C VAL A 239 27.45 29.02 -8.30
N PRO A 240 28.17 30.01 -7.80
CA PRO A 240 27.60 30.99 -6.87
C PRO A 240 26.70 31.99 -7.62
N VAL A 241 25.38 31.80 -7.51
CA VAL A 241 24.37 32.74 -8.02
C VAL A 241 23.52 33.19 -6.84
N PRO A 242 23.31 34.52 -6.64
CA PRO A 242 22.43 35.01 -5.60
C PRO A 242 21.01 34.43 -5.74
N THR A 243 20.44 33.90 -4.64
CA THR A 243 19.16 33.18 -4.63
C THR A 243 18.04 33.97 -5.33
N LEU A 244 17.90 35.27 -5.05
CA LEU A 244 16.84 36.08 -5.62
C LEU A 244 17.01 36.26 -7.15
N GLN A 245 18.27 36.36 -7.65
CA GLN A 245 18.54 36.46 -9.08
C GLN A 245 18.23 35.12 -9.80
N ALA A 246 18.61 34.01 -9.19
CA ALA A 246 18.28 32.67 -9.70
C ALA A 246 16.77 32.45 -9.76
N MET A 247 16.04 32.82 -8.68
CA MET A 247 14.57 32.76 -8.65
C MET A 247 13.94 33.63 -9.74
N ALA A 248 14.47 34.83 -9.97
CA ALA A 248 13.98 35.77 -10.99
C ALA A 248 14.19 35.28 -12.43
N ALA A 249 15.18 34.44 -12.69
CA ALA A 249 15.43 33.84 -14.00
C ALA A 249 14.43 32.73 -14.37
N TYR A 250 13.87 32.04 -13.40
CA TYR A 250 13.01 30.88 -13.62
C TYR A 250 11.74 31.17 -14.45
N PRO A 251 10.94 32.23 -14.17
CA PRO A 251 9.74 32.55 -14.96
C PRO A 251 10.03 32.78 -16.45
N ALA A 252 11.17 33.41 -16.79
CA ALA A 252 11.60 33.58 -18.18
C ALA A 252 11.93 32.24 -18.84
N LEU A 253 12.62 31.34 -18.14
CA LEU A 253 12.89 29.99 -18.63
C LEU A 253 11.59 29.19 -18.81
N LEU A 254 10.60 29.34 -17.93
CA LEU A 254 9.32 28.64 -18.03
C LEU A 254 8.55 28.95 -19.31
N LEU A 255 8.70 30.14 -19.88
CA LEU A 255 8.10 30.50 -21.16
C LEU A 255 8.64 29.67 -22.33
N SER A 256 9.86 29.15 -22.24
CA SER A 256 10.41 28.28 -23.28
C SER A 256 9.57 27.01 -23.50
N PHE A 257 8.92 26.51 -22.48
CA PHE A 257 8.01 25.36 -22.57
C PHE A 257 6.67 25.68 -23.27
N ALA A 258 6.35 26.97 -23.46
CA ALA A 258 5.17 27.39 -24.21
C ALA A 258 5.41 27.36 -25.71
N VAL A 259 6.66 27.45 -26.17
CA VAL A 259 7.04 27.39 -27.59
C VAL A 259 6.93 25.94 -28.09
N PRO A 260 6.26 25.68 -29.22
CA PRO A 260 6.24 24.35 -29.81
C PRO A 260 7.66 23.89 -30.16
N ALA A 261 8.12 22.83 -29.49
CA ALA A 261 9.46 22.27 -29.64
C ALA A 261 9.40 20.83 -30.16
N GLY A 262 10.53 20.28 -30.53
CA GLY A 262 10.69 18.86 -30.82
C GLY A 262 10.44 17.96 -29.60
N PRO A 263 10.49 16.62 -29.78
CA PRO A 263 10.38 15.68 -28.68
C PRO A 263 11.39 16.00 -27.58
N GLY A 264 10.94 15.96 -26.32
CA GLY A 264 11.80 16.22 -25.16
C GLY A 264 12.25 17.67 -25.00
N TYR A 265 11.68 18.62 -25.70
CA TYR A 265 12.13 20.05 -25.74
C TYR A 265 13.59 20.24 -26.13
N LEU A 266 14.20 19.27 -26.83
CA LEU A 266 15.56 19.30 -27.30
C LEU A 266 15.80 20.52 -28.23
N GLY A 267 16.90 21.21 -28.00
CA GLY A 267 17.28 22.43 -28.68
C GLY A 267 16.61 23.70 -28.15
N ASN A 268 15.33 23.62 -27.80
CA ASN A 268 14.57 24.75 -27.29
C ASN A 268 15.00 25.16 -25.87
N LEU A 269 15.14 24.19 -24.99
CA LEU A 269 15.52 24.43 -23.60
C LEU A 269 16.99 24.85 -23.50
N GLU A 270 17.87 24.28 -24.33
CA GLU A 270 19.28 24.62 -24.38
C GLU A 270 19.49 26.06 -24.85
N VAL A 271 18.84 26.48 -25.95
CA VAL A 271 18.92 27.83 -26.43
C VAL A 271 18.33 28.83 -25.46
N ALA A 272 17.08 28.62 -25.05
CA ALA A 272 16.38 29.53 -24.11
C ALA A 272 17.11 29.62 -22.78
N GLY A 273 17.55 28.47 -22.24
CA GLY A 273 18.30 28.42 -20.97
C GLY A 273 19.64 29.14 -21.06
N SER A 274 20.39 28.94 -22.15
CA SER A 274 21.66 29.64 -22.35
C SER A 274 21.45 31.17 -22.49
N LEU A 275 20.36 31.60 -23.13
CA LEU A 275 20.02 33.03 -23.21
C LEU A 275 19.63 33.62 -21.84
N VAL A 276 18.81 32.89 -21.08
CA VAL A 276 18.39 33.34 -19.74
C VAL A 276 19.56 33.34 -18.74
N LEU A 277 20.39 32.30 -18.72
CA LEU A 277 21.51 32.18 -17.79
C LEU A 277 22.73 32.99 -18.21
N GLY A 278 23.09 32.98 -19.51
CA GLY A 278 24.20 33.76 -20.04
C GLY A 278 23.84 35.24 -20.19
N GLY A 279 22.81 35.54 -20.96
CA GLY A 279 22.39 36.93 -21.22
C GLY A 279 21.70 37.60 -20.03
N GLY A 280 20.89 36.85 -19.28
CA GLY A 280 20.13 37.36 -18.13
C GLY A 280 20.94 37.44 -16.84
N LEU A 281 21.65 36.35 -16.44
CA LEU A 281 22.43 36.30 -15.20
C LEU A 281 23.91 36.63 -15.38
N GLY A 282 24.36 36.81 -16.64
CA GLY A 282 25.77 37.12 -16.98
C GLY A 282 26.74 35.94 -16.73
N LEU A 283 26.27 34.73 -16.77
CA LEU A 283 27.13 33.53 -16.62
C LEU A 283 27.93 33.31 -17.91
N ALA A 284 29.17 32.80 -17.75
CA ALA A 284 29.96 32.37 -18.88
C ALA A 284 29.22 31.34 -19.75
N PRO A 285 29.32 31.36 -21.08
CA PRO A 285 28.52 30.51 -21.99
C PRO A 285 28.63 29.01 -21.65
N ALA A 286 29.81 28.50 -21.31
CA ALA A 286 30.02 27.10 -20.96
C ALA A 286 29.35 26.73 -19.64
N VAL A 287 29.37 27.62 -18.63
CA VAL A 287 28.72 27.43 -17.33
C VAL A 287 27.20 27.42 -17.49
N ALA A 288 26.65 28.39 -18.24
CA ALA A 288 25.24 28.48 -18.57
C ALA A 288 24.73 27.22 -19.29
N ALA A 289 25.51 26.79 -20.31
CA ALA A 289 25.23 25.58 -21.07
C ALA A 289 25.29 24.31 -20.22
N GLY A 290 26.31 24.14 -19.36
CA GLY A 290 26.43 23.00 -18.45
C GLY A 290 25.29 22.92 -17.45
N ALA A 291 24.92 24.03 -16.82
CA ALA A 291 23.80 24.11 -15.87
C ALA A 291 22.46 23.75 -16.54
N ILE A 292 22.18 24.27 -17.74
CA ILE A 292 20.90 23.99 -18.43
C ILE A 292 20.82 22.56 -18.93
N VAL A 293 21.92 21.94 -19.36
CA VAL A 293 21.97 20.52 -19.74
C VAL A 293 21.67 19.63 -18.52
N LEU A 294 22.25 19.91 -17.36
CA LEU A 294 21.93 19.19 -16.13
C LEU A 294 20.45 19.37 -15.75
N TYR A 295 19.94 20.60 -15.79
CA TYR A 295 18.52 20.88 -15.53
C TYR A 295 17.60 20.12 -16.49
N HIS A 296 17.93 20.09 -17.77
CA HIS A 296 17.18 19.34 -18.76
C HIS A 296 17.21 17.83 -18.49
N ALA A 297 18.37 17.27 -18.17
CA ALA A 297 18.50 15.84 -17.83
C ALA A 297 17.67 15.47 -16.58
N LEU A 298 17.70 16.31 -15.54
CA LEU A 298 16.91 16.10 -14.31
C LEU A 298 15.41 16.20 -14.56
N THR A 299 14.96 17.21 -15.30
CA THR A 299 13.53 17.38 -15.65
C THR A 299 13.04 16.30 -16.59
N ALA A 300 13.87 15.84 -17.54
CA ALA A 300 13.60 14.70 -18.41
C ALA A 300 13.44 13.40 -17.63
N GLY A 301 14.42 13.08 -16.80
CA GLY A 301 14.39 11.88 -15.95
C GLY A 301 13.18 11.88 -15.01
N TYR A 302 12.87 13.03 -14.41
CA TYR A 302 11.69 13.21 -13.57
C TYR A 302 10.39 13.01 -14.38
N ALA A 303 10.24 13.65 -15.54
CA ALA A 303 9.04 13.56 -16.37
C ALA A 303 8.82 12.12 -16.88
N LEU A 304 9.90 11.45 -17.31
CA LEU A 304 9.87 10.04 -17.73
C LEU A 304 9.50 9.12 -16.58
N GLY A 305 10.16 9.21 -15.44
CA GLY A 305 9.91 8.36 -14.26
C GLY A 305 8.50 8.55 -13.70
N LEU A 306 8.14 9.79 -13.35
CA LEU A 306 6.82 10.08 -12.79
C LEU A 306 5.70 9.85 -13.80
N GLY A 307 5.92 10.21 -15.05
CA GLY A 307 4.95 10.05 -16.13
C GLY A 307 4.68 8.58 -16.43
N LEU A 308 5.70 7.72 -16.41
CA LEU A 308 5.54 6.27 -16.55
C LEU A 308 4.71 5.69 -15.41
N VAL A 309 5.01 6.08 -14.18
CA VAL A 309 4.19 5.71 -12.99
C VAL A 309 2.75 6.18 -13.18
N GLY A 310 2.55 7.44 -13.59
CA GLY A 310 1.23 7.98 -13.89
C GLY A 310 0.49 7.20 -14.98
N PHE A 311 1.17 6.86 -16.07
CA PHE A 311 0.61 6.07 -17.18
C PHE A 311 0.21 4.67 -16.73
N LEU A 312 1.05 4.03 -15.91
CA LEU A 312 0.76 2.73 -15.30
C LEU A 312 -0.48 2.81 -14.38
N LEU A 313 -0.67 3.89 -13.66
CA LEU A 313 -1.81 4.10 -12.76
C LEU A 313 -3.10 4.50 -13.49
N VAL A 314 -3.01 5.22 -14.60
CA VAL A 314 -4.17 5.58 -15.44
C VAL A 314 -4.68 4.40 -16.26
N GLY A 315 -3.84 3.40 -16.57
CA GLY A 315 -4.18 2.26 -17.43
C GLY A 315 -5.20 1.31 -16.81
N GLY A 316 -6.39 1.25 -17.36
CA GLY A 316 -7.26 0.10 -17.51
C GLY A 316 -8.10 -0.41 -16.35
N ARG A 317 -9.38 -0.01 -16.27
CA ARG A 317 -10.44 -0.92 -15.84
C ARG A 317 -10.65 -1.97 -16.95
N ARG A 318 -10.42 -3.26 -16.66
CA ARG A 318 -11.14 -4.31 -17.38
C ARG A 318 -12.59 -4.23 -16.89
N ARG A 319 -13.56 -4.09 -17.82
CA ARG A 319 -14.95 -4.45 -17.51
C ARG A 319 -14.92 -5.90 -17.06
N LEU A 320 -15.40 -6.19 -15.85
CA LEU A 320 -15.64 -7.54 -15.40
C LEU A 320 -16.48 -8.23 -16.47
N ARG A 321 -16.04 -9.40 -16.92
CA ARG A 321 -16.87 -10.26 -17.75
C ARG A 321 -17.98 -10.77 -16.85
N ALA A 322 -19.21 -10.42 -17.15
CA ALA A 322 -20.36 -11.07 -16.54
C ALA A 322 -20.19 -12.59 -16.70
N GLY A 323 -20.08 -13.32 -15.57
CA GLY A 323 -20.06 -14.77 -15.55
C GLY A 323 -18.68 -15.46 -15.49
N GLY A 324 -17.55 -14.74 -15.36
CA GLY A 324 -16.22 -15.36 -15.15
C GLY A 324 -15.82 -15.50 -13.67
N PRO A 325 -14.88 -16.39 -13.31
CA PRO A 325 -14.39 -16.52 -11.95
C PRO A 325 -13.76 -15.19 -11.51
N ARG A 326 -14.19 -14.66 -10.34
CA ARG A 326 -13.67 -13.41 -9.78
C ARG A 326 -12.20 -13.59 -9.39
N GLN A 327 -11.40 -12.54 -9.63
CA GLN A 327 -10.00 -12.50 -9.25
C GLN A 327 -9.85 -11.74 -7.94
N ILE A 328 -9.34 -12.42 -6.91
CA ILE A 328 -9.12 -11.87 -5.57
C ILE A 328 -7.62 -11.77 -5.32
N ALA A 329 -7.15 -10.65 -4.77
CA ALA A 329 -5.81 -10.52 -4.22
C ALA A 329 -5.88 -10.63 -2.69
N VAL A 330 -5.14 -11.56 -2.11
CA VAL A 330 -5.00 -11.71 -0.66
C VAL A 330 -3.64 -11.17 -0.25
N PHE A 331 -3.63 -10.23 0.69
CA PHE A 331 -2.41 -9.61 1.22
C PHE A 331 -2.15 -10.06 2.64
N HIS A 332 -0.94 -10.50 2.93
CA HIS A 332 -0.48 -10.85 4.28
C HIS A 332 0.80 -10.10 4.65
N CYS A 333 1.02 -9.92 5.96
CA CYS A 333 2.18 -9.18 6.48
C CYS A 333 3.52 -9.89 6.23
N GLY A 334 3.53 -11.23 6.11
CA GLY A 334 4.70 -12.05 5.81
C GLY A 334 4.46 -13.51 6.13
N PHE A 335 5.15 -14.40 5.42
CA PHE A 335 5.16 -15.84 5.68
C PHE A 335 6.58 -16.24 6.11
N THR A 336 6.94 -15.98 7.36
CA THR A 336 8.30 -16.17 7.87
C THR A 336 8.42 -17.22 8.96
N TYR A 337 7.28 -17.71 9.46
CA TYR A 337 7.19 -18.79 10.44
C TYR A 337 5.80 -19.45 10.41
N SER A 338 5.64 -20.63 10.98
CA SER A 338 4.34 -21.27 11.17
C SER A 338 3.62 -20.67 12.39
N GLY A 339 2.47 -20.02 12.13
CA GLY A 339 1.64 -19.41 13.15
C GLY A 339 0.17 -19.36 12.75
N GLY A 340 -0.73 -19.07 13.70
CA GLY A 340 -2.17 -19.05 13.44
C GLY A 340 -2.59 -18.05 12.36
N GLY A 341 -1.96 -16.88 12.32
CA GLY A 341 -2.27 -15.86 11.30
C GLY A 341 -1.90 -16.31 9.90
N GLU A 342 -0.75 -16.96 9.75
CA GLU A 342 -0.28 -17.53 8.47
C GLU A 342 -1.18 -18.70 8.04
N ARG A 343 -1.59 -19.55 8.99
CA ARG A 343 -2.51 -20.67 8.72
C ARG A 343 -3.85 -20.18 8.17
N ILE A 344 -4.43 -19.16 8.77
CA ILE A 344 -5.70 -18.59 8.31
C ILE A 344 -5.58 -18.16 6.84
N VAL A 345 -4.55 -17.41 6.48
CA VAL A 345 -4.38 -16.93 5.12
C VAL A 345 -4.12 -18.07 4.13
N ILE A 346 -3.38 -19.12 4.53
CA ILE A 346 -3.19 -20.31 3.71
C ILE A 346 -4.54 -20.98 3.42
N GLU A 347 -5.37 -21.20 4.44
CA GLU A 347 -6.70 -21.81 4.29
C GLU A 347 -7.65 -20.93 3.47
N GLU A 348 -7.64 -19.61 3.67
CA GLU A 348 -8.39 -18.66 2.86
C GLU A 348 -8.03 -18.75 1.38
N VAL A 349 -6.75 -18.74 1.04
CA VAL A 349 -6.26 -18.80 -0.35
C VAL A 349 -6.61 -20.12 -0.99
N LEU A 350 -6.32 -21.24 -0.32
CA LEU A 350 -6.58 -22.58 -0.86
C LEU A 350 -8.09 -22.85 -0.94
N GLY A 351 -8.84 -22.49 0.10
CA GLY A 351 -10.29 -22.66 0.16
C GLY A 351 -11.02 -21.87 -0.91
N LEU A 352 -10.70 -20.60 -1.10
CA LEU A 352 -11.30 -19.77 -2.16
C LEU A 352 -10.93 -20.31 -3.55
N ARG A 353 -9.71 -20.87 -3.76
CA ARG A 353 -9.36 -21.52 -5.03
C ARG A 353 -10.19 -22.78 -5.28
N ARG A 354 -10.41 -23.64 -4.25
CA ARG A 354 -11.29 -24.81 -4.34
C ARG A 354 -12.72 -24.42 -4.73
N ARG A 355 -13.17 -23.23 -4.31
CA ARG A 355 -14.49 -22.66 -4.64
C ARG A 355 -14.54 -21.94 -6.01
N GLY A 356 -13.47 -22.06 -6.82
CA GLY A 356 -13.43 -21.56 -8.20
C GLY A 356 -12.98 -20.11 -8.37
N PHE A 357 -12.54 -19.44 -7.30
CA PHE A 357 -11.96 -18.09 -7.41
C PHE A 357 -10.53 -18.14 -7.94
N LYS A 358 -10.16 -17.12 -8.71
CA LYS A 358 -8.76 -16.89 -9.09
C LYS A 358 -8.08 -16.07 -8.00
N VAL A 359 -7.37 -16.74 -7.10
CA VAL A 359 -6.74 -16.07 -5.95
C VAL A 359 -5.24 -15.95 -6.13
N GLU A 360 -4.72 -14.73 -5.99
CA GLU A 360 -3.29 -14.43 -5.95
C GLU A 360 -2.93 -13.92 -4.53
N CYS A 361 -1.95 -14.56 -3.91
CA CYS A 361 -1.47 -14.19 -2.58
C CYS A 361 -0.20 -13.36 -2.67
N TYR A 362 -0.13 -12.27 -1.89
CA TYR A 362 0.99 -11.33 -1.86
C TYR A 362 1.48 -11.10 -0.44
N ALA A 363 2.80 -11.07 -0.26
CA ALA A 363 3.43 -10.71 1.00
C ALA A 363 4.76 -9.97 0.77
N PRO A 364 5.22 -9.12 1.73
CA PRO A 364 6.56 -8.52 1.68
C PRO A 364 7.69 -9.56 1.71
N THR A 365 7.56 -10.57 2.58
CA THR A 365 8.56 -11.60 2.84
C THR A 365 7.96 -13.00 2.86
N VAL A 366 8.73 -13.98 2.37
CA VAL A 366 8.38 -15.41 2.40
C VAL A 366 9.62 -16.21 2.77
N ASP A 367 9.48 -17.12 3.74
CA ASP A 367 10.45 -18.16 4.05
C ASP A 367 9.76 -19.53 4.06
N ALA A 368 9.70 -20.15 2.90
CA ALA A 368 9.01 -21.42 2.72
C ALA A 368 9.59 -22.59 3.55
N SER A 369 10.84 -22.47 4.02
CA SER A 369 11.43 -23.51 4.86
C SER A 369 11.02 -23.42 6.32
N ARG A 370 10.44 -22.26 6.75
CA ARG A 370 10.05 -21.98 8.14
C ARG A 370 8.55 -21.79 8.33
N CYS A 371 7.83 -21.53 7.23
CA CYS A 371 6.40 -21.27 7.28
C CYS A 371 5.64 -22.38 6.57
N TYR A 372 5.06 -23.30 7.32
CA TYR A 372 4.26 -24.42 6.83
C TYR A 372 4.86 -25.05 5.56
N PRO A 373 6.07 -25.69 5.63
CA PRO A 373 6.81 -26.16 4.46
C PRO A 373 5.97 -27.02 3.51
N ASP A 374 5.05 -27.81 4.07
CA ASP A 374 4.20 -28.73 3.32
C ASP A 374 3.05 -28.03 2.57
N LEU A 375 2.64 -26.83 2.98
CA LEU A 375 1.46 -26.13 2.49
C LEU A 375 1.79 -24.88 1.68
N ILE A 376 2.82 -24.13 2.07
CA ILE A 376 3.13 -22.82 1.49
C ILE A 376 3.43 -22.87 -0.02
N GLY A 377 3.96 -24.01 -0.50
CA GLY A 377 4.23 -24.25 -1.92
C GLY A 377 2.97 -24.19 -2.79
N GLU A 378 1.82 -24.65 -2.27
CA GLU A 378 0.53 -24.62 -2.95
C GLU A 378 -0.05 -23.20 -3.04
N VAL A 379 0.24 -22.35 -2.05
CA VAL A 379 -0.23 -20.97 -2.01
C VAL A 379 0.42 -20.11 -3.10
N ARG A 380 1.67 -20.40 -3.49
CA ARG A 380 2.44 -19.67 -4.51
C ARG A 380 2.45 -18.17 -4.21
N VAL A 381 2.97 -17.80 -3.06
CA VAL A 381 3.01 -16.40 -2.61
C VAL A 381 3.89 -15.57 -3.54
N ARG A 382 3.37 -14.44 -4.00
CA ARG A 382 4.11 -13.42 -4.77
C ARG A 382 4.65 -12.36 -3.84
N THR A 383 5.88 -11.96 -4.03
CA THR A 383 6.47 -10.86 -3.26
C THR A 383 6.33 -9.54 -4.00
N PHE A 384 6.05 -8.46 -3.26
CA PHE A 384 5.96 -7.13 -3.83
C PHE A 384 7.30 -6.66 -4.39
N LEU A 385 8.39 -7.01 -3.70
CA LEU A 385 9.77 -6.63 -4.00
C LEU A 385 10.64 -7.88 -4.15
N PRO A 386 11.78 -7.79 -4.84
CA PRO A 386 12.80 -8.84 -4.76
C PRO A 386 13.16 -9.11 -3.30
N GLN A 387 13.34 -10.39 -2.97
CA GLN A 387 13.65 -10.78 -1.60
C GLN A 387 15.11 -10.45 -1.27
N LEU A 388 15.32 -9.77 -0.15
CA LEU A 388 16.66 -9.58 0.39
C LEU A 388 17.25 -10.93 0.84
N PRO A 389 18.57 -11.13 0.71
CA PRO A 389 19.22 -12.36 1.17
C PRO A 389 18.95 -12.63 2.66
N ARG A 390 18.95 -13.92 3.06
CA ARG A 390 18.69 -14.31 4.46
C ARG A 390 19.69 -13.72 5.46
N TRP A 391 20.91 -13.49 5.03
CA TRP A 391 21.97 -12.90 5.85
C TRP A 391 21.84 -11.38 6.04
N PHE A 392 20.94 -10.71 5.27
CA PHE A 392 20.79 -9.26 5.35
C PHE A 392 20.13 -8.87 6.68
N PRO A 393 20.74 -7.97 7.48
CA PRO A 393 20.21 -7.58 8.77
C PRO A 393 18.87 -6.86 8.61
N TYR A 394 17.94 -7.13 9.51
CA TYR A 394 16.61 -6.50 9.55
C TYR A 394 15.77 -6.66 8.26
N ARG A 395 16.06 -7.68 7.44
CA ARG A 395 15.45 -7.86 6.12
C ARG A 395 13.92 -7.83 6.16
N GLU A 396 13.29 -8.47 7.16
CA GLU A 396 11.83 -8.54 7.29
C GLU A 396 11.22 -7.17 7.53
N ALA A 397 11.79 -6.40 8.48
CA ALA A 397 11.35 -5.05 8.79
C ALA A 397 11.55 -4.09 7.60
N ILE A 398 12.69 -4.18 6.91
CA ILE A 398 13.00 -3.36 5.74
C ILE A 398 12.06 -3.68 4.57
N GLN A 399 11.81 -4.97 4.28
CA GLN A 399 10.92 -5.37 3.20
C GLN A 399 9.46 -4.99 3.49
N MET A 400 9.03 -5.11 4.75
CA MET A 400 7.70 -4.68 5.20
C MET A 400 7.52 -3.16 5.06
N ALA A 401 8.50 -2.36 5.49
CA ALA A 401 8.50 -0.92 5.33
C ALA A 401 8.53 -0.50 3.86
N ALA A 402 9.40 -1.13 3.06
CA ALA A 402 9.52 -0.87 1.63
C ALA A 402 8.23 -1.23 0.87
N ALA A 403 7.59 -2.38 1.15
CA ALA A 403 6.31 -2.74 0.57
C ALA A 403 5.21 -1.73 0.93
N SER A 404 5.19 -1.25 2.18
CA SER A 404 4.24 -0.26 2.67
C SER A 404 4.39 1.12 2.00
N LEU A 405 5.61 1.52 1.66
CA LEU A 405 5.91 2.81 1.04
C LEU A 405 5.87 2.76 -0.50
N LEU A 406 6.36 1.66 -1.09
CA LEU A 406 6.53 1.52 -2.53
C LEU A 406 5.34 0.85 -3.22
N MET A 407 4.27 0.51 -2.49
CA MET A 407 3.05 -0.09 -3.08
C MET A 407 2.53 0.67 -4.30
N PRO A 408 2.53 2.02 -4.36
CA PRO A 408 2.11 2.74 -5.54
C PRO A 408 2.83 2.32 -6.83
N LEU A 409 4.10 1.93 -6.75
CA LEU A 409 4.90 1.48 -7.89
C LEU A 409 4.52 0.06 -8.38
N TYR A 410 3.84 -0.72 -7.54
CA TYR A 410 3.47 -2.11 -7.81
C TYR A 410 1.98 -2.31 -8.12
N ALA A 411 1.16 -1.30 -7.87
CA ALA A 411 -0.30 -1.38 -8.06
C ALA A 411 -0.71 -1.85 -9.49
N TRP A 412 0.14 -1.60 -10.50
CA TRP A 412 -0.12 -2.07 -11.86
C TRP A 412 -0.18 -3.59 -12.00
N ARG A 413 0.51 -4.35 -11.11
CA ARG A 413 0.48 -5.83 -11.10
C ARG A 413 -0.86 -6.38 -10.64
N LEU A 414 -1.65 -5.58 -9.93
CA LEU A 414 -2.98 -5.94 -9.42
C LEU A 414 -4.10 -5.62 -10.42
N ARG A 415 -3.76 -5.29 -11.67
CA ARG A 415 -4.76 -5.01 -12.71
C ARG A 415 -5.58 -6.25 -13.01
N GLY A 416 -6.91 -6.11 -12.92
CA GLY A 416 -7.86 -7.20 -13.15
C GLY A 416 -8.27 -7.93 -11.87
N VAL A 417 -7.79 -7.51 -10.70
CA VAL A 417 -8.32 -7.90 -9.40
C VAL A 417 -9.67 -7.23 -9.19
N ASP A 418 -10.63 -7.98 -8.67
CA ASP A 418 -12.01 -7.52 -8.43
C ASP A 418 -12.21 -7.07 -6.99
N ALA A 419 -11.47 -7.66 -6.04
CA ALA A 419 -11.45 -7.29 -4.64
C ALA A 419 -10.10 -7.64 -4.00
N ILE A 420 -9.74 -6.92 -2.92
CA ILE A 420 -8.56 -7.20 -2.11
C ILE A 420 -9.02 -7.66 -0.72
N VAL A 421 -8.43 -8.74 -0.21
CA VAL A 421 -8.53 -9.17 1.19
C VAL A 421 -7.18 -8.89 1.85
N ALA A 422 -7.18 -8.12 2.92
CA ALA A 422 -5.96 -7.71 3.62
C ALA A 422 -5.96 -8.26 5.05
N CYS A 423 -5.05 -9.19 5.34
CA CYS A 423 -4.96 -9.89 6.61
C CYS A 423 -3.89 -9.25 7.49
N ASN A 424 -4.33 -8.67 8.62
CA ASN A 424 -3.51 -7.98 9.61
C ASN A 424 -2.76 -6.74 9.07
N GLN A 425 -2.07 -6.02 9.95
CA GLN A 425 -1.21 -4.90 9.59
C GLN A 425 0.23 -5.38 9.28
N PRO A 426 0.94 -4.76 8.35
CA PRO A 426 0.58 -3.59 7.56
C PRO A 426 -0.17 -3.87 6.25
N SER A 427 -0.71 -5.09 6.05
CA SER A 427 -1.41 -5.46 4.80
C SER A 427 -2.61 -4.57 4.54
N ALA A 428 -3.36 -4.17 5.59
CA ALA A 428 -4.47 -3.23 5.45
C ALA A 428 -4.01 -1.86 4.91
N TRP A 429 -2.85 -1.35 5.34
CA TRP A 429 -2.27 -0.13 4.82
C TRP A 429 -1.84 -0.27 3.34
N ILE A 430 -1.22 -1.41 2.99
CA ILE A 430 -0.85 -1.72 1.61
C ILE A 430 -2.10 -1.81 0.72
N ALA A 431 -3.16 -2.47 1.19
CA ALA A 431 -4.44 -2.58 0.49
C ALA A 431 -5.14 -1.24 0.34
N TRP A 432 -5.11 -0.38 1.35
CA TRP A 432 -5.66 0.96 1.32
C TRP A 432 -5.08 1.81 0.17
N TRP A 433 -3.76 1.72 -0.06
CA TRP A 433 -3.12 2.36 -1.21
C TRP A 433 -3.49 1.67 -2.52
N ALA A 434 -3.38 0.33 -2.58
CA ALA A 434 -3.68 -0.44 -3.77
C ALA A 434 -5.11 -0.20 -4.25
N ALA A 435 -6.09 -0.33 -3.36
CA ALA A 435 -7.50 -0.15 -3.65
C ALA A 435 -7.81 1.23 -4.28
N ARG A 436 -7.19 2.29 -3.75
CA ARG A 436 -7.35 3.64 -4.29
C ARG A 436 -6.71 3.85 -5.64
N LEU A 437 -5.60 3.17 -5.91
CA LEU A 437 -4.86 3.32 -7.15
C LEU A 437 -5.51 2.58 -8.31
N ILE A 438 -6.03 1.37 -8.06
CA ILE A 438 -6.66 0.54 -9.10
C ILE A 438 -8.18 0.57 -9.08
N ASP A 439 -8.80 1.27 -8.11
CA ASP A 439 -10.25 1.45 -7.95
C ASP A 439 -11.00 0.13 -7.79
N VAL A 440 -10.63 -0.58 -6.74
CA VAL A 440 -11.27 -1.83 -6.33
C VAL A 440 -11.60 -1.76 -4.83
N PRO A 441 -12.62 -2.47 -4.37
CA PRO A 441 -12.93 -2.56 -2.96
C PRO A 441 -11.89 -3.41 -2.21
N TYR A 442 -11.78 -3.17 -0.90
CA TYR A 442 -10.95 -4.01 -0.06
C TYR A 442 -11.61 -4.34 1.27
N VAL A 443 -11.45 -5.58 1.67
CA VAL A 443 -11.88 -6.14 2.95
C VAL A 443 -10.64 -6.28 3.84
N VAL A 444 -10.76 -5.90 5.10
CA VAL A 444 -9.71 -6.10 6.10
C VAL A 444 -10.12 -7.23 7.03
N TYR A 445 -9.26 -8.21 7.21
CA TYR A 445 -9.40 -9.26 8.22
C TYR A 445 -8.35 -9.06 9.31
N LEU A 446 -8.78 -8.87 10.56
CA LEU A 446 -7.89 -8.68 11.69
C LEU A 446 -8.02 -9.83 12.69
N ASN A 447 -6.97 -10.63 12.84
CA ASN A 447 -6.85 -11.61 13.92
C ASN A 447 -6.57 -10.93 15.25
N GLN A 448 -5.96 -9.75 15.19
CA GLN A 448 -5.52 -8.95 16.34
C GLN A 448 -5.34 -7.49 15.90
N PRO A 449 -5.46 -6.52 16.80
CA PRO A 449 -5.10 -5.15 16.50
C PRO A 449 -3.58 -5.05 16.24
N ASN A 450 -3.15 -3.92 15.68
CA ASN A 450 -1.72 -3.67 15.49
C ASN A 450 -0.99 -3.63 16.84
N ARG A 451 -0.34 -4.72 17.24
CA ARG A 451 0.33 -4.86 18.53
C ARG A 451 1.49 -3.90 18.75
N LEU A 452 2.06 -3.33 17.70
CA LEU A 452 3.06 -2.25 17.80
C LEU A 452 2.44 -0.93 18.28
N VAL A 453 1.15 -0.71 18.00
CA VAL A 453 0.42 0.49 18.40
C VAL A 453 -0.42 0.21 19.67
N TYR A 454 -0.99 -0.98 19.75
CA TYR A 454 -1.90 -1.41 20.82
C TYR A 454 -1.40 -2.71 21.49
N PRO A 455 -0.26 -2.66 22.23
CA PRO A 455 0.30 -3.84 22.89
C PRO A 455 -0.58 -4.30 24.06
N ARG A 456 -0.65 -5.63 24.27
CA ARG A 456 -1.25 -6.25 25.46
C ARG A 456 -0.39 -5.98 26.70
N SER A 457 -0.91 -6.23 27.90
CA SER A 457 -0.13 -6.20 29.14
C SER A 457 1.03 -7.18 29.10
N ILE A 458 0.77 -8.42 28.69
CA ILE A 458 1.81 -9.44 28.55
C ILE A 458 2.93 -9.07 27.56
N ASP A 459 2.61 -8.35 26.49
CA ASP A 459 3.62 -7.88 25.52
C ASP A 459 4.53 -6.80 26.13
N ARG A 460 4.00 -6.00 27.08
CA ARG A 460 4.78 -4.99 27.82
C ARG A 460 5.67 -5.62 28.89
N GLU A 461 5.14 -6.60 29.62
CA GLU A 461 5.86 -7.30 30.70
C GLU A 461 7.00 -8.17 30.16
N THR A 462 6.74 -8.95 29.13
CA THR A 462 7.72 -9.89 28.57
C THR A 462 8.66 -9.25 27.56
N GLY A 463 8.37 -7.99 27.17
CA GLY A 463 9.08 -7.29 26.08
C GLY A 463 8.78 -7.86 24.70
N TRP A 464 8.88 -6.98 23.71
CA TRP A 464 8.77 -7.40 22.33
C TRP A 464 10.05 -8.16 21.94
N VAL A 465 10.04 -9.48 22.10
CA VAL A 465 10.70 -10.38 21.19
C VAL A 465 12.18 -10.60 21.21
N ALA A 466 12.44 -11.83 21.16
CA ALA A 466 13.70 -12.46 20.80
C ALA A 466 14.25 -12.09 19.38
N ASN A 467 13.46 -11.53 18.46
CA ASN A 467 13.90 -11.23 17.10
C ASN A 467 14.37 -9.77 16.97
N ALA A 468 15.62 -9.56 16.48
CA ALA A 468 16.21 -8.24 16.27
C ALA A 468 15.37 -7.35 15.32
N ASP A 469 14.73 -7.93 14.30
CA ASP A 469 13.91 -7.21 13.32
C ASP A 469 12.74 -6.47 13.97
N TYR A 470 12.11 -7.09 14.98
CA TYR A 470 11.02 -6.44 15.69
C TYR A 470 11.48 -5.32 16.60
N LYS A 471 12.69 -5.40 17.18
CA LYS A 471 13.25 -4.32 18.01
C LYS A 471 13.47 -3.05 17.18
N LEU A 472 14.01 -3.19 15.96
CA LEU A 472 14.18 -2.06 15.03
C LEU A 472 12.82 -1.50 14.61
N LEU A 473 11.88 -2.36 14.23
CA LEU A 473 10.54 -1.94 13.83
C LEU A 473 9.82 -1.22 14.98
N ALA A 474 9.91 -1.73 16.20
CA ALA A 474 9.35 -1.08 17.39
C ALA A 474 9.98 0.30 17.64
N ALA A 475 11.29 0.44 17.49
CA ALA A 475 11.97 1.74 17.63
C ALA A 475 11.51 2.76 16.58
N ILE A 476 11.32 2.34 15.32
CA ILE A 476 10.79 3.19 14.25
C ILE A 476 9.34 3.59 14.54
N VAL A 477 8.50 2.63 14.95
CA VAL A 477 7.10 2.87 15.30
C VAL A 477 7.00 3.83 16.47
N MET A 478 7.81 3.68 17.52
CA MET A 478 7.81 4.60 18.67
C MET A 478 8.15 6.04 18.28
N ARG A 479 9.07 6.24 17.33
CA ARG A 479 9.41 7.58 16.81
C ARG A 479 8.34 8.16 15.88
N ALA A 480 7.64 7.32 15.14
CA ALA A 480 6.60 7.70 14.19
C ALA A 480 5.18 7.35 14.68
N THR A 481 4.97 7.16 15.99
CA THR A 481 3.73 6.59 16.57
C THR A 481 2.46 7.28 16.09
N LYS A 482 2.45 8.62 16.01
CA LYS A 482 1.28 9.37 15.55
C LYS A 482 0.93 9.06 14.10
N PHE A 483 1.94 8.97 13.22
CA PHE A 483 1.74 8.64 11.81
C PHE A 483 1.32 7.17 11.64
N VAL A 484 2.00 6.25 12.32
CA VAL A 484 1.69 4.81 12.25
C VAL A 484 0.28 4.53 12.79
N ALA A 485 -0.10 5.13 13.92
CA ALA A 485 -1.45 5.00 14.48
C ALA A 485 -2.53 5.64 13.57
N TRP A 486 -2.20 6.75 12.91
CA TRP A 486 -3.09 7.37 11.92
C TRP A 486 -3.26 6.45 10.70
N ALA A 487 -2.18 5.93 10.13
CA ALA A 487 -2.19 5.03 8.98
C ALA A 487 -2.93 3.72 9.27
N ASP A 488 -2.64 3.14 10.44
CA ASP A 488 -3.30 1.94 10.96
C ASP A 488 -4.82 2.15 11.06
N ARG A 489 -5.25 3.18 11.79
CA ARG A 489 -6.66 3.51 11.96
C ARG A 489 -7.34 3.82 10.63
N ARG A 490 -6.70 4.63 9.78
CA ARG A 490 -7.24 5.06 8.50
C ARG A 490 -7.48 3.89 7.55
N SER A 491 -6.52 2.96 7.46
CA SER A 491 -6.61 1.79 6.59
C SER A 491 -7.71 0.81 7.00
N VAL A 492 -8.02 0.73 8.29
CA VAL A 492 -9.09 -0.12 8.81
C VAL A 492 -10.45 0.59 8.69
N GLN A 493 -10.54 1.87 9.08
CA GLN A 493 -11.79 2.63 9.06
C GLN A 493 -12.35 2.86 7.65
N GLU A 494 -11.51 2.95 6.64
CA GLU A 494 -11.90 3.18 5.25
C GLU A 494 -11.98 1.89 4.41
N ALA A 495 -11.82 0.71 5.00
CA ALA A 495 -12.08 -0.55 4.32
C ALA A 495 -13.58 -0.65 3.95
N ASP A 496 -13.93 -1.33 2.87
CA ASP A 496 -15.34 -1.55 2.52
C ASP A 496 -16.01 -2.44 3.57
N GLN A 497 -15.29 -3.44 4.11
CA GLN A 497 -15.75 -4.27 5.22
C GLN A 497 -14.59 -4.66 6.14
N LEU A 498 -14.90 -4.85 7.45
CA LEU A 498 -13.99 -5.35 8.47
C LEU A 498 -14.46 -6.72 8.95
N LEU A 499 -13.56 -7.70 8.95
CA LEU A 499 -13.74 -9.03 9.50
C LEU A 499 -12.83 -9.19 10.72
N VAL A 500 -13.30 -9.93 11.72
CA VAL A 500 -12.59 -10.17 12.98
C VAL A 500 -12.65 -11.64 13.38
N ASN A 501 -11.65 -12.09 14.13
CA ASN A 501 -11.46 -13.48 14.51
C ASN A 501 -12.25 -13.84 15.80
N GLY A 502 -13.58 -13.72 15.73
CA GLY A 502 -14.47 -14.07 16.84
C GLY A 502 -14.74 -12.94 17.83
N ASP A 503 -15.62 -13.21 18.80
CA ASP A 503 -16.25 -12.19 19.64
C ASP A 503 -15.26 -11.43 20.53
N TYR A 504 -14.42 -12.16 21.31
CA TYR A 504 -13.50 -11.53 22.27
C TYR A 504 -12.58 -10.49 21.61
N ILE A 505 -11.81 -10.91 20.60
CA ILE A 505 -10.89 -9.99 19.92
C ILE A 505 -11.66 -9.01 19.02
N GLY A 506 -12.83 -9.40 18.54
CA GLY A 506 -13.75 -8.56 17.79
C GLY A 506 -14.17 -7.33 18.58
N ASP A 507 -14.56 -7.49 19.84
CA ASP A 507 -14.96 -6.38 20.72
C ASP A 507 -13.80 -5.40 20.96
N ILE A 508 -12.60 -5.92 21.17
CA ILE A 508 -11.39 -5.09 21.31
C ILE A 508 -11.13 -4.29 20.02
N ILE A 509 -11.24 -4.94 18.85
CA ILE A 509 -11.01 -4.32 17.55
C ILE A 509 -12.09 -3.28 17.26
N ARG A 510 -13.38 -3.59 17.49
CA ARG A 510 -14.50 -2.63 17.37
C ARG A 510 -14.26 -1.42 18.28
N GLY A 511 -13.81 -1.66 19.52
CA GLY A 511 -13.48 -0.60 20.48
C GLY A 511 -12.34 0.32 20.05
N ILE A 512 -11.26 -0.24 19.48
CA ILE A 512 -10.08 0.51 19.01
C ILE A 512 -10.41 1.32 17.77
N TYR A 513 -10.99 0.69 16.75
CA TYR A 513 -11.19 1.31 15.44
C TYR A 513 -12.53 2.05 15.32
N LYS A 514 -13.42 1.94 16.33
CA LYS A 514 -14.76 2.55 16.33
C LYS A 514 -15.54 2.23 15.05
N ARG A 515 -15.59 0.94 14.72
CA ARG A 515 -16.20 0.44 13.51
C ARG A 515 -16.84 -0.93 13.74
N GLU A 516 -18.02 -1.15 13.14
CA GLU A 516 -18.66 -2.45 13.07
C GLU A 516 -17.83 -3.44 12.26
N ALA A 517 -17.84 -4.68 12.70
CA ALA A 517 -17.11 -5.78 12.09
C ALA A 517 -17.96 -7.05 12.04
N VAL A 518 -17.76 -7.83 11.01
CA VAL A 518 -18.40 -9.15 10.86
C VAL A 518 -17.49 -10.20 11.52
N ASP A 519 -18.07 -11.03 12.38
CA ASP A 519 -17.37 -12.13 12.98
C ASP A 519 -17.10 -13.24 11.95
N CYS A 520 -15.84 -13.60 11.84
CA CYS A 520 -15.33 -14.60 10.91
C CYS A 520 -14.23 -15.40 11.64
N PRO A 521 -14.61 -16.22 12.63
CA PRO A 521 -13.65 -16.94 13.47
C PRO A 521 -12.81 -17.90 12.63
N ALA A 522 -11.53 -18.05 13.01
CA ALA A 522 -10.63 -19.03 12.40
C ALA A 522 -11.18 -20.44 12.55
N GLY A 523 -10.81 -21.31 11.62
CA GLY A 523 -11.31 -22.66 11.56
C GLY A 523 -10.33 -23.72 12.06
N CYS A 524 -10.86 -24.94 12.20
CA CYS A 524 -10.12 -26.19 12.35
C CYS A 524 -10.69 -27.25 11.40
N HIS A 525 -9.93 -28.31 11.15
CA HIS A 525 -10.41 -29.45 10.35
C HIS A 525 -11.12 -30.45 11.27
N VAL A 526 -12.43 -30.53 11.15
CA VAL A 526 -13.26 -31.49 11.91
C VAL A 526 -13.56 -32.69 11.03
N ALA A 527 -13.29 -33.92 11.54
CA ALA A 527 -13.55 -35.13 10.78
C ALA A 527 -15.03 -35.31 10.46
N ALA A 528 -15.36 -35.48 9.17
CA ALA A 528 -16.75 -35.71 8.71
C ALA A 528 -17.31 -37.08 9.18
N SER A 529 -16.42 -38.05 9.43
CA SER A 529 -16.78 -39.43 9.81
C SER A 529 -17.20 -39.59 11.27
N GLY A 530 -17.27 -38.50 12.04
CA GLY A 530 -17.64 -38.52 13.45
C GLY A 530 -16.43 -38.57 14.41
N PHE A 531 -16.69 -38.85 15.66
CA PHE A 531 -15.67 -38.82 16.73
C PHE A 531 -14.53 -39.81 16.48
N PRO A 532 -13.27 -39.37 16.45
CA PRO A 532 -12.23 -40.12 15.75
C PRO A 532 -11.55 -41.25 16.56
N ILE A 533 -11.67 -41.32 17.90
CA ILE A 533 -10.84 -42.23 18.72
C ILE A 533 -11.57 -42.87 19.86
N ALA A 534 -11.39 -44.18 20.03
CA ALA A 534 -11.85 -44.93 21.17
C ALA A 534 -11.11 -44.53 22.48
N ARG A 535 -11.82 -44.48 23.60
CA ARG A 535 -11.36 -44.09 24.94
C ARG A 535 -10.02 -44.69 25.32
N ASP A 536 -9.87 -46.00 25.14
CA ASP A 536 -8.69 -46.75 25.63
C ASP A 536 -7.41 -46.37 24.88
N ALA A 537 -7.54 -45.85 23.66
CA ALA A 537 -6.39 -45.45 22.84
C ALA A 537 -5.62 -44.23 23.38
N ARG A 538 -6.22 -43.40 24.24
CA ARG A 538 -5.57 -42.20 24.83
C ARG A 538 -4.88 -42.47 26.17
N PHE A 539 -5.30 -43.51 26.85
CA PHE A 539 -4.82 -43.83 28.18
C PHE A 539 -3.87 -45.03 28.23
N ALA A 540 -3.73 -45.80 27.12
CA ALA A 540 -2.86 -46.96 27.02
C ALA A 540 -1.93 -46.93 25.81
N GLY A 541 -0.80 -47.59 25.93
CA GLY A 541 0.20 -47.69 24.87
C GLY A 541 1.14 -46.49 24.77
N GLY A 542 1.62 -46.22 23.59
CA GLY A 542 2.54 -45.12 23.31
C GLY A 542 2.64 -44.84 21.80
N LEU A 543 3.38 -43.80 21.42
CA LEU A 543 3.71 -43.44 20.04
C LEU A 543 5.14 -42.93 19.97
N THR A 544 5.72 -42.98 18.80
CA THR A 544 7.04 -42.38 18.55
C THR A 544 6.89 -41.24 17.55
N ILE A 545 7.37 -40.06 17.92
CA ILE A 545 7.34 -38.84 17.10
C ILE A 545 8.77 -38.28 17.06
N ASN A 546 9.27 -38.00 15.87
CA ASN A 546 10.60 -37.46 15.66
C ASN A 546 11.70 -38.22 16.44
N GLY A 547 11.55 -39.57 16.56
CA GLY A 547 12.47 -40.44 17.28
C GLY A 547 12.31 -40.47 18.82
N TYR A 548 11.41 -39.67 19.40
CA TYR A 548 11.13 -39.63 20.83
C TYR A 548 9.97 -40.56 21.18
N PRO A 549 10.14 -41.45 22.16
CA PRO A 549 9.04 -42.28 22.66
C PRO A 549 8.14 -41.47 23.58
N ILE A 550 6.85 -41.46 23.31
CA ILE A 550 5.81 -40.78 24.07
C ILE A 550 4.91 -41.86 24.71
N ARG A 551 4.81 -41.85 26.02
CA ARG A 551 3.93 -42.76 26.77
C ARG A 551 2.56 -42.12 26.98
N ARG A 552 1.52 -42.92 26.95
CA ARG A 552 0.17 -42.50 27.28
C ARG A 552 -0.19 -42.84 28.71
N PRO A 553 -1.01 -42.06 29.39
CA PRO A 553 -1.54 -40.78 28.97
C PRO A 553 -0.46 -39.68 28.98
N TYR A 554 -0.63 -38.69 28.11
CA TYR A 554 0.22 -37.49 28.12
C TYR A 554 -0.61 -36.18 27.98
N VAL A 555 -0.03 -35.09 28.44
CA VAL A 555 -0.54 -33.72 28.30
C VAL A 555 0.18 -33.08 27.13
N LEU A 556 -0.59 -32.49 26.25
CA LEU A 556 -0.03 -31.82 25.03
C LEU A 556 -0.09 -30.30 25.17
N LEU A 557 1.00 -29.64 24.85
CA LEU A 557 1.12 -28.18 24.83
C LEU A 557 1.76 -27.75 23.49
N THR A 558 0.96 -27.22 22.56
CA THR A 558 1.44 -26.74 21.29
C THR A 558 1.48 -25.22 21.30
N ASN A 559 2.52 -24.62 20.87
CA ASN A 559 2.67 -23.20 20.50
C ASN A 559 4.15 -22.93 20.20
N ARG A 560 4.46 -21.66 19.79
CA ARG A 560 5.84 -21.19 19.75
C ARG A 560 6.38 -20.95 21.16
N HIS A 561 7.62 -21.36 21.42
CA HIS A 561 8.26 -21.22 22.72
C HIS A 561 8.63 -19.76 23.00
N TYR A 562 7.64 -18.87 23.13
CA TYR A 562 7.82 -17.47 23.46
C TYR A 562 7.35 -17.15 24.88
N PRO A 563 7.98 -16.17 25.56
CA PRO A 563 7.60 -15.80 26.94
C PRO A 563 6.12 -15.49 27.11
N GLN A 564 5.48 -14.86 26.11
CA GLN A 564 4.05 -14.52 26.13
C GLN A 564 3.11 -15.73 26.17
N LYS A 565 3.61 -16.90 25.79
CA LYS A 565 2.83 -18.15 25.80
C LYS A 565 2.86 -18.88 27.13
N ARG A 566 3.65 -18.38 28.11
CA ARG A 566 3.68 -18.83 29.51
C ARG A 566 3.77 -20.34 29.68
N PHE A 567 4.63 -21.00 28.90
CA PHE A 567 4.94 -22.42 29.05
C PHE A 567 5.43 -22.76 30.48
N ASP A 568 6.08 -21.78 31.10
CA ASP A 568 6.55 -21.87 32.51
C ASP A 568 5.42 -22.23 33.47
N LEU A 569 4.21 -21.70 33.30
CA LEU A 569 3.07 -21.99 34.16
C LEU A 569 2.58 -23.43 33.96
N ALA A 570 2.49 -23.92 32.72
CA ALA A 570 2.14 -25.31 32.45
C ALA A 570 3.18 -26.28 33.01
N ILE A 571 4.48 -25.97 32.89
CA ILE A 571 5.58 -26.75 33.45
C ILE A 571 5.45 -26.82 34.98
N ARG A 572 5.16 -25.70 35.65
CA ARG A 572 4.93 -25.69 37.11
C ARG A 572 3.68 -26.47 37.53
N ALA A 573 2.58 -26.34 36.79
CA ALA A 573 1.36 -27.11 37.01
C ALA A 573 1.64 -28.62 36.90
N MET A 574 2.45 -29.05 35.97
CA MET A 574 2.83 -30.46 35.82
C MET A 574 3.62 -31.01 37.00
N GLN A 575 4.32 -30.17 37.78
CA GLN A 575 4.96 -30.60 39.00
C GLN A 575 3.92 -31.08 40.02
N GLU A 576 2.80 -30.37 40.17
CA GLU A 576 1.69 -30.75 41.05
C GLU A 576 0.95 -31.98 40.50
N VAL A 577 0.65 -32.00 39.20
CA VAL A 577 -0.02 -33.16 38.56
C VAL A 577 0.77 -34.44 38.75
N ARG A 578 2.10 -34.42 38.64
CA ARG A 578 2.93 -35.61 38.79
C ARG A 578 2.99 -36.20 40.22
N ALA A 579 2.62 -35.42 41.22
CA ALA A 579 2.49 -35.98 42.57
C ALA A 579 1.48 -37.13 42.60
N ASN A 580 0.39 -37.04 41.84
CA ASN A 580 -0.65 -38.04 41.71
C ASN A 580 -0.51 -38.94 40.48
N HIS A 581 0.11 -38.41 39.41
CA HIS A 581 0.29 -39.08 38.11
C HIS A 581 1.77 -39.15 37.69
N PRO A 582 2.64 -39.92 38.39
CA PRO A 582 4.10 -39.84 38.23
C PRO A 582 4.61 -40.26 36.84
N LYS A 583 3.80 -41.00 36.04
CA LYS A 583 4.16 -41.48 34.71
C LYS A 583 3.74 -40.54 33.58
N VAL A 584 2.93 -39.51 33.86
CA VAL A 584 2.40 -38.60 32.85
C VAL A 584 3.52 -37.70 32.32
N GLN A 585 3.59 -37.55 30.98
CA GLN A 585 4.53 -36.69 30.28
C GLN A 585 3.84 -35.41 29.84
N LEU A 586 4.58 -34.28 29.79
CA LEU A 586 4.22 -33.07 29.07
C LEU A 586 4.96 -33.07 27.74
N VAL A 587 4.22 -33.08 26.64
CA VAL A 587 4.76 -33.14 25.28
C VAL A 587 4.67 -31.76 24.64
N ILE A 588 5.80 -31.23 24.19
CA ILE A 588 5.95 -29.87 23.66
C ILE A 588 6.58 -29.95 22.28
N PRO A 589 5.80 -29.95 21.20
CA PRO A 589 6.29 -29.79 19.85
C PRO A 589 6.58 -28.32 19.51
N GLY A 590 7.33 -28.10 18.48
CA GLY A 590 7.62 -26.79 17.91
C GLY A 590 9.12 -26.48 17.79
N PRO A 591 9.52 -25.67 16.83
CA PRO A 591 10.93 -25.33 16.64
C PRO A 591 11.49 -24.58 17.83
N ALA A 592 12.74 -24.88 18.19
CA ALA A 592 13.42 -24.22 19.30
C ALA A 592 13.55 -22.71 19.06
N THR A 593 13.36 -21.93 20.12
CA THR A 593 13.60 -20.48 20.16
C THR A 593 14.67 -20.17 21.22
N SER A 594 15.08 -18.91 21.34
CA SER A 594 15.97 -18.48 22.43
C SER A 594 15.39 -18.77 23.82
N HIS A 595 14.07 -18.79 23.95
CA HIS A 595 13.39 -19.08 25.24
C HIS A 595 13.33 -20.57 25.58
N THR A 596 13.51 -21.48 24.62
CA THR A 596 13.48 -22.93 24.85
C THR A 596 14.54 -23.38 25.87
N ALA A 597 15.70 -22.76 25.87
CA ALA A 597 16.77 -23.05 26.83
C ALA A 597 16.31 -22.73 28.27
N THR A 598 15.62 -21.62 28.48
CA THR A 598 15.06 -21.21 29.78
C THR A 598 14.01 -22.20 30.26
N LEU A 599 13.13 -22.68 29.35
CA LEU A 599 12.13 -23.71 29.71
C LEU A 599 12.78 -25.04 30.11
N LYS A 600 13.83 -25.48 29.39
CA LYS A 600 14.59 -26.69 29.74
C LYS A 600 15.31 -26.53 31.09
N ALA A 601 15.88 -25.38 31.37
CA ALA A 601 16.49 -25.09 32.66
C ALA A 601 15.46 -25.16 33.79
N LEU A 602 14.25 -24.62 33.58
CA LEU A 602 13.15 -24.72 34.55
C LEU A 602 12.75 -26.18 34.83
N THR A 603 12.68 -27.05 33.83
CA THR A 603 12.36 -28.48 34.04
C THR A 603 13.43 -29.22 34.82
N ALA A 604 14.69 -28.84 34.64
CA ALA A 604 15.82 -29.38 35.41
C ALA A 604 15.81 -28.90 36.87
N GLU A 605 15.55 -27.61 37.10
CA GLU A 605 15.38 -27.00 38.43
C GLU A 605 14.28 -27.72 39.24
N LEU A 606 13.15 -27.97 38.62
CA LEU A 606 12.00 -28.63 39.20
C LEU A 606 12.16 -30.16 39.28
N LYS A 607 13.29 -30.71 38.87
CA LYS A 607 13.67 -32.15 38.98
C LYS A 607 12.74 -33.12 38.25
N PHE A 608 12.15 -32.74 37.10
CA PHE A 608 11.35 -33.64 36.27
C PHE A 608 11.59 -33.46 34.77
N ALA A 609 12.80 -33.13 34.38
CA ALA A 609 13.20 -32.98 32.98
C ALA A 609 12.94 -34.26 32.13
N ASP A 610 12.89 -35.44 32.77
CA ASP A 610 12.58 -36.74 32.16
C ASP A 610 11.10 -36.86 31.69
N ALA A 611 10.23 -36.04 32.24
CA ALA A 611 8.80 -36.06 31.92
C ALA A 611 8.36 -34.96 30.97
N VAL A 612 9.24 -34.04 30.61
CA VAL A 612 8.95 -32.99 29.61
C VAL A 612 9.68 -33.27 28.31
N VAL A 613 8.93 -33.60 27.26
CA VAL A 613 9.46 -34.00 25.97
C VAL A 613 9.38 -32.85 24.99
N PHE A 614 10.53 -32.23 24.68
CA PHE A 614 10.63 -31.20 23.65
C PHE A 614 10.95 -31.86 22.30
N LEU A 615 9.98 -31.94 21.40
CA LEU A 615 10.09 -32.70 20.14
C LEU A 615 10.83 -31.95 19.05
N GLY A 616 10.97 -30.62 19.16
CA GLY A 616 11.44 -29.80 18.05
C GLY A 616 10.39 -29.62 16.96
N ALA A 617 10.84 -29.26 15.77
CA ALA A 617 9.96 -29.13 14.60
C ALA A 617 9.43 -30.49 14.18
N ILE A 618 8.14 -30.59 13.92
CA ILE A 618 7.44 -31.81 13.48
C ILE A 618 6.58 -31.50 12.25
N THR A 619 6.15 -32.51 11.53
CA THR A 619 5.25 -32.38 10.38
C THR A 619 3.80 -32.17 10.83
N GLU A 620 2.94 -31.70 9.93
CA GLU A 620 1.49 -31.56 10.19
C GLU A 620 0.85 -32.92 10.54
N GLU A 621 1.26 -34.00 9.87
CA GLU A 621 0.79 -35.36 10.17
C GLU A 621 1.19 -35.82 11.57
N GLU A 622 2.42 -35.54 11.99
CA GLU A 622 2.90 -35.83 13.36
C GLU A 622 2.15 -35.00 14.40
N LEU A 623 1.86 -33.74 14.09
CA LEU A 623 1.07 -32.87 14.95
C LEU A 623 -0.37 -33.38 15.12
N ASP A 624 -0.99 -33.82 14.02
CA ASP A 624 -2.34 -34.44 14.05
C ASP A 624 -2.36 -35.69 14.92
N ARG A 625 -1.35 -36.57 14.81
CA ARG A 625 -1.22 -37.77 15.66
C ARG A 625 -1.02 -37.43 17.13
N LEU A 626 -0.31 -36.32 17.43
CA LEU A 626 -0.16 -35.83 18.81
C LEU A 626 -1.49 -35.30 19.36
N TYR A 627 -2.24 -34.54 18.59
CA TYR A 627 -3.56 -34.11 19.04
C TYR A 627 -4.48 -35.32 19.29
N GLU A 628 -4.54 -36.29 18.36
CA GLU A 628 -5.39 -37.45 18.49
C GLU A 628 -5.06 -38.30 19.71
N GLY A 629 -3.78 -38.45 20.04
CA GLY A 629 -3.32 -39.33 21.14
C GLY A 629 -3.25 -38.66 22.50
N ALA A 630 -3.46 -37.34 22.61
CA ALA A 630 -3.36 -36.64 23.89
C ALA A 630 -4.55 -36.94 24.82
N ALA A 631 -4.29 -37.10 26.10
CA ALA A 631 -5.33 -37.20 27.11
C ALA A 631 -5.91 -35.82 27.47
N VAL A 632 -5.05 -34.83 27.56
CA VAL A 632 -5.42 -33.44 27.87
C VAL A 632 -4.59 -32.51 27.02
N TYR A 633 -5.21 -31.48 26.50
CA TYR A 633 -4.53 -30.35 25.87
C TYR A 633 -4.48 -29.16 26.83
N VAL A 634 -3.34 -28.52 26.96
CA VAL A 634 -3.16 -27.38 27.86
C VAL A 634 -2.80 -26.12 27.12
N TYR A 635 -3.42 -25.00 27.49
CA TYR A 635 -3.21 -23.70 26.83
C TYR A 635 -2.96 -22.59 27.87
N PRO A 636 -1.69 -22.36 28.28
CA PRO A 636 -1.36 -21.48 29.40
C PRO A 636 -1.18 -20.01 29.05
N ALA A 637 -1.44 -19.61 27.78
CA ALA A 637 -1.32 -18.22 27.36
C ALA A 637 -2.43 -17.34 27.96
N PRO A 638 -2.12 -16.28 28.78
CA PRO A 638 -3.14 -15.56 29.53
C PRO A 638 -3.94 -14.55 28.68
N GLU A 639 -3.32 -13.92 27.71
CA GLU A 639 -3.97 -12.89 26.87
C GLU A 639 -4.00 -13.34 25.41
N GLU A 640 -4.47 -14.55 25.18
CA GLU A 640 -4.60 -15.07 23.81
C GLU A 640 -5.81 -14.48 23.10
N ASP A 641 -5.62 -14.05 21.86
CA ASP A 641 -6.68 -13.39 21.09
C ASP A 641 -7.80 -14.35 20.66
N PHE A 642 -7.46 -15.62 20.35
CA PHE A 642 -8.42 -16.65 19.94
C PHE A 642 -8.07 -18.06 20.47
N GLY A 643 -6.85 -18.55 20.19
CA GLY A 643 -6.40 -19.87 20.62
C GLY A 643 -6.70 -20.99 19.63
N MET A 644 -6.10 -20.96 18.42
CA MET A 644 -6.32 -21.99 17.40
C MET A 644 -6.03 -23.41 17.91
N GLY A 645 -4.94 -23.62 18.66
CA GLY A 645 -4.63 -24.93 19.24
C GLY A 645 -5.72 -25.48 20.16
N VAL A 646 -6.54 -24.61 20.76
CA VAL A 646 -7.71 -25.01 21.57
C VAL A 646 -8.74 -25.70 20.67
N ILE A 647 -9.16 -25.03 19.58
CA ILE A 647 -10.17 -25.60 18.67
C ILE A 647 -9.63 -26.80 17.88
N GLU A 648 -8.35 -26.82 17.51
CA GLU A 648 -7.68 -27.95 16.85
C GLU A 648 -7.69 -29.20 17.75
N SER A 649 -7.35 -29.03 19.03
CA SER A 649 -7.45 -30.10 20.04
C SER A 649 -8.88 -30.60 20.19
N MET A 650 -9.85 -29.70 20.33
CA MET A 650 -11.27 -30.04 20.45
C MET A 650 -11.80 -30.75 19.22
N ALA A 651 -11.33 -30.39 18.01
CA ALA A 651 -11.68 -31.05 16.76
C ALA A 651 -11.18 -32.49 16.65
N LYS A 652 -10.21 -32.86 17.49
CA LYS A 652 -9.76 -34.26 17.71
C LYS A 652 -10.42 -34.88 18.93
N GLY A 653 -11.37 -34.20 19.57
CA GLY A 653 -12.08 -34.69 20.75
C GLY A 653 -11.24 -34.72 22.04
N VAL A 654 -10.20 -33.90 22.13
CA VAL A 654 -9.35 -33.80 23.33
C VAL A 654 -9.83 -32.65 24.18
N PRO A 655 -10.17 -32.87 25.46
CA PRO A 655 -10.56 -31.80 26.36
C PRO A 655 -9.41 -30.88 26.68
N VAL A 656 -9.75 -29.61 26.88
CA VAL A 656 -8.78 -28.53 27.05
C VAL A 656 -8.76 -28.03 28.49
N VAL A 657 -7.56 -27.68 28.99
CA VAL A 657 -7.40 -26.87 30.20
C VAL A 657 -6.77 -25.54 29.78
N ALA A 658 -7.46 -24.44 30.06
CA ALA A 658 -7.02 -23.09 29.72
C ALA A 658 -7.41 -22.12 30.85
N TRP A 659 -6.91 -20.87 30.78
CA TRP A 659 -7.34 -19.84 31.72
C TRP A 659 -8.76 -19.34 31.37
N ASN A 660 -9.56 -19.06 32.39
CA ASN A 660 -10.85 -18.38 32.27
C ASN A 660 -10.65 -16.90 31.93
N GLN A 661 -9.93 -16.65 30.82
CA GLN A 661 -9.56 -15.31 30.36
C GLN A 661 -9.35 -15.29 28.86
N ALA A 662 -9.68 -14.14 28.22
CA ALA A 662 -9.39 -13.84 26.83
C ALA A 662 -10.01 -14.83 25.81
N GLY A 663 -9.36 -15.15 24.71
CA GLY A 663 -9.88 -16.03 23.65
C GLY A 663 -10.41 -17.37 24.12
N PRO A 664 -9.75 -18.10 25.05
CA PRO A 664 -10.28 -19.36 25.59
C PRO A 664 -11.69 -19.29 26.16
N THR A 665 -12.13 -18.14 26.69
CA THR A 665 -13.53 -17.99 27.21
C THR A 665 -14.58 -18.08 26.10
N VAL A 666 -14.18 -17.86 24.84
CA VAL A 666 -15.05 -17.97 23.64
C VAL A 666 -14.86 -19.32 22.95
N THR A 667 -13.63 -19.83 22.90
CA THR A 667 -13.33 -21.08 22.17
C THR A 667 -13.65 -22.32 22.96
N VAL A 668 -13.55 -22.30 24.32
CA VAL A 668 -13.95 -23.39 25.19
C VAL A 668 -15.40 -23.21 25.62
N GLY A 669 -16.29 -24.06 25.11
CA GLY A 669 -17.71 -24.03 25.43
C GLY A 669 -18.04 -24.67 26.78
N PRO A 670 -19.27 -24.51 27.26
CA PRO A 670 -19.71 -25.15 28.50
C PRO A 670 -19.56 -26.69 28.48
N GLY A 671 -18.78 -27.22 29.41
CA GLY A 671 -18.53 -28.65 29.53
C GLY A 671 -17.66 -29.30 28.46
N THR A 672 -16.89 -28.50 27.69
CA THR A 672 -15.98 -28.96 26.64
C THR A 672 -14.51 -28.88 27.04
N GLY A 673 -14.22 -28.30 28.18
CA GLY A 673 -12.90 -28.16 28.79
C GLY A 673 -12.99 -27.64 30.20
N TYR A 674 -11.86 -27.38 30.83
CA TYR A 674 -11.72 -26.76 32.12
C TYR A 674 -11.12 -25.38 32.00
N LEU A 675 -11.84 -24.37 32.46
CA LEU A 675 -11.36 -22.98 32.51
C LEU A 675 -10.90 -22.69 33.95
N ALA A 676 -9.60 -22.67 34.17
CA ALA A 676 -8.96 -22.38 35.43
C ALA A 676 -8.95 -20.88 35.76
N GLU A 677 -8.92 -20.52 37.03
CA GLU A 677 -8.72 -19.15 37.48
C GLU A 677 -7.42 -18.56 36.88
N PRO A 678 -7.46 -17.35 36.36
CA PRO A 678 -6.33 -16.77 35.66
C PRO A 678 -5.04 -16.73 36.50
N LEU A 679 -3.99 -17.38 36.01
CA LEU A 679 -2.66 -17.46 36.59
C LEU A 679 -2.55 -18.30 37.89
N GLU A 680 -3.64 -18.90 38.37
CA GLU A 680 -3.63 -19.80 39.51
C GLU A 680 -3.18 -21.21 39.12
N VAL A 681 -1.88 -21.46 39.27
CA VAL A 681 -1.22 -22.70 38.83
C VAL A 681 -1.82 -23.94 39.47
N THR A 682 -2.21 -23.87 40.74
CA THR A 682 -2.81 -25.02 41.50
C THR A 682 -4.19 -25.35 40.93
N ASP A 683 -5.03 -24.37 40.60
CA ASP A 683 -6.32 -24.63 39.95
C ASP A 683 -6.15 -25.23 38.56
N TYR A 684 -5.16 -24.73 37.81
CA TYR A 684 -4.80 -25.27 36.52
C TYR A 684 -4.35 -26.73 36.58
N ALA A 685 -3.49 -27.07 37.57
CA ALA A 685 -3.05 -28.42 37.85
C ALA A 685 -4.22 -29.32 38.26
N GLY A 686 -5.13 -28.80 39.10
CA GLY A 686 -6.37 -29.47 39.47
C GLY A 686 -7.25 -29.83 38.28
N GLY A 687 -7.41 -28.92 37.31
CA GLY A 687 -8.12 -29.17 36.06
C GLY A 687 -7.50 -30.31 35.24
N ILE A 688 -6.16 -30.34 35.13
CA ILE A 688 -5.44 -31.43 34.45
C ILE A 688 -5.64 -32.75 35.16
N SER A 689 -5.44 -32.79 36.50
CA SER A 689 -5.57 -34.01 37.32
C SER A 689 -6.98 -34.60 37.24
N LYS A 690 -8.01 -33.76 37.32
CA LYS A 690 -9.42 -34.20 37.22
C LYS A 690 -9.70 -34.90 35.87
N LEU A 691 -9.10 -34.45 34.77
CA LEU A 691 -9.25 -35.07 33.47
C LEU A 691 -8.43 -36.36 33.32
N LEU A 692 -7.36 -36.52 34.08
CA LEU A 692 -6.54 -37.74 34.12
C LEU A 692 -7.10 -38.80 35.05
N ASP A 693 -7.75 -38.40 36.17
CA ASP A 693 -8.32 -39.31 37.19
C ASP A 693 -9.51 -40.10 36.65
N ASP A 694 -10.34 -39.49 35.81
CA ASP A 694 -11.56 -40.10 35.27
C ASP A 694 -11.56 -40.15 33.72
N PRO A 695 -11.03 -41.25 33.14
CA PRO A 695 -11.05 -41.44 31.68
C PRO A 695 -12.46 -41.46 31.06
N ALA A 696 -13.51 -41.82 31.83
CA ALA A 696 -14.86 -41.79 31.31
C ALA A 696 -15.41 -40.35 31.15
N SER A 697 -15.18 -39.53 32.17
CA SER A 697 -15.53 -38.10 32.14
C SER A 697 -14.70 -37.36 31.09
N ASN A 698 -13.42 -37.71 30.96
CA ASN A 698 -12.55 -37.18 29.91
C ASN A 698 -13.11 -37.47 28.51
N GLN A 699 -13.49 -38.72 28.22
CA GLN A 699 -14.10 -39.12 26.97
C GLN A 699 -15.40 -38.36 26.69
N ALA A 700 -16.30 -38.31 27.66
CA ALA A 700 -17.56 -37.60 27.52
C ALA A 700 -17.38 -36.07 27.29
N MET A 701 -16.38 -35.47 27.93
CA MET A 701 -15.99 -34.08 27.70
C MET A 701 -15.39 -33.92 26.31
N GLY A 702 -14.55 -34.83 25.84
CA GLY A 702 -13.97 -34.86 24.53
C GLY A 702 -15.02 -34.96 23.41
N GLU A 703 -16.08 -35.76 23.61
CA GLU A 703 -17.19 -35.85 22.65
C GLU A 703 -17.95 -34.53 22.53
N ARG A 704 -18.22 -33.87 23.65
CA ARG A 704 -18.81 -32.51 23.64
C ARG A 704 -17.88 -31.48 22.99
N ALA A 705 -16.58 -31.58 23.25
CA ALA A 705 -15.57 -30.72 22.67
C ALA A 705 -15.53 -30.88 21.13
N PHE A 706 -15.59 -32.11 20.64
CA PHE A 706 -15.63 -32.39 19.20
C PHE A 706 -16.86 -31.78 18.53
N GLU A 707 -18.07 -31.97 19.11
CA GLU A 707 -19.29 -31.36 18.56
C GLU A 707 -19.26 -29.83 18.64
N TRP A 708 -18.67 -29.26 19.68
CA TRP A 708 -18.50 -27.81 19.80
C TRP A 708 -17.54 -27.25 18.75
N ALA A 709 -16.43 -27.98 18.45
CA ALA A 709 -15.45 -27.57 17.46
C ALA A 709 -16.01 -27.42 16.04
N ARG A 710 -17.11 -28.09 15.71
CA ARG A 710 -17.84 -27.93 14.42
C ARG A 710 -18.31 -26.50 14.17
N ARG A 711 -18.41 -25.66 15.20
CA ARG A 711 -18.71 -24.24 15.05
C ARG A 711 -17.57 -23.47 14.39
N PHE A 712 -16.36 -24.00 14.50
CA PHE A 712 -15.11 -23.45 14.02
C PHE A 712 -14.57 -24.22 12.80
N ASP A 713 -15.46 -24.76 11.95
CA ASP A 713 -15.05 -25.42 10.70
C ASP A 713 -14.54 -24.38 9.68
N TRP A 714 -13.47 -24.70 8.99
CA TRP A 714 -12.93 -23.87 7.91
C TRP A 714 -13.96 -23.54 6.82
N GLU A 715 -14.91 -24.46 6.54
CA GLU A 715 -15.95 -24.19 5.54
C GLU A 715 -16.85 -23.03 5.96
N ARG A 716 -17.21 -22.91 7.24
CA ARG A 716 -17.98 -21.77 7.77
C ARG A 716 -17.20 -20.46 7.70
N HIS A 717 -15.91 -20.48 7.99
CA HIS A 717 -15.02 -19.33 7.81
C HIS A 717 -15.03 -18.87 6.34
N LEU A 718 -14.81 -19.81 5.44
CA LEU A 718 -14.79 -19.56 4.00
C LEU A 718 -16.15 -19.09 3.44
N ASP A 719 -17.27 -19.59 3.97
CA ASP A 719 -18.62 -19.10 3.60
C ASP A 719 -18.79 -17.63 3.96
N THR A 720 -18.38 -17.24 5.17
CA THR A 720 -18.43 -15.85 5.63
C THR A 720 -17.52 -14.95 4.79
N LEU A 721 -16.27 -15.35 4.59
CA LEU A 721 -15.31 -14.60 3.78
C LEU A 721 -15.79 -14.43 2.34
N GLN A 722 -16.24 -15.53 1.71
CA GLN A 722 -16.75 -15.52 0.34
C GLN A 722 -17.96 -14.60 0.21
N ARG A 723 -18.93 -14.69 1.09
CA ARG A 723 -20.15 -13.86 1.10
C ARG A 723 -19.75 -12.38 1.18
N VAL A 724 -18.92 -12.00 2.14
CA VAL A 724 -18.49 -10.61 2.34
C VAL A 724 -17.73 -10.07 1.12
N VAL A 725 -16.78 -10.83 0.59
CA VAL A 725 -16.02 -10.42 -0.61
C VAL A 725 -16.91 -10.22 -1.82
N LEU A 726 -17.91 -11.09 -2.01
CA LEU A 726 -18.88 -10.97 -3.12
C LEU A 726 -19.81 -9.77 -2.95
N GLU A 727 -20.33 -9.55 -1.74
CA GLU A 727 -21.20 -8.40 -1.41
C GLU A 727 -20.47 -7.07 -1.66
N VAL A 728 -19.26 -6.94 -1.17
CA VAL A 728 -18.42 -5.73 -1.33
C VAL A 728 -18.07 -5.49 -2.80
N ALA A 729 -17.70 -6.54 -3.54
CA ALA A 729 -17.41 -6.43 -4.97
C ALA A 729 -18.66 -6.00 -5.77
N GLN A 730 -19.83 -6.57 -5.48
CA GLN A 730 -21.10 -6.22 -6.14
C GLN A 730 -21.55 -4.78 -5.81
N ALA A 731 -21.42 -4.37 -4.53
CA ALA A 731 -21.76 -3.00 -4.12
C ALA A 731 -20.89 -1.98 -4.86
N HIS A 732 -19.58 -2.24 -4.98
CA HIS A 732 -18.66 -1.40 -5.72
C HIS A 732 -18.98 -1.31 -7.21
N GLU A 733 -19.45 -2.41 -7.82
CA GLU A 733 -19.90 -2.46 -9.21
C GLU A 733 -21.16 -1.60 -9.43
N ARG A 734 -22.16 -1.69 -8.53
CA ARG A 734 -23.40 -0.90 -8.60
C ARG A 734 -23.11 0.60 -8.55
N VAL A 735 -22.37 1.05 -7.53
CA VAL A 735 -21.98 2.46 -7.39
C VAL A 735 -21.22 2.94 -8.62
N SER A 736 -20.36 2.09 -9.19
CA SER A 736 -19.60 2.41 -10.39
C SER A 736 -20.45 2.45 -11.66
N SER A 737 -21.51 1.66 -11.76
CA SER A 737 -22.43 1.65 -12.90
C SER A 737 -23.42 2.84 -12.84
N GLU A 738 -23.94 3.16 -11.65
CA GLU A 738 -24.80 4.32 -11.43
C GLU A 738 -24.06 5.63 -11.71
N ALA A 739 -22.81 5.77 -11.23
CA ALA A 739 -21.96 6.91 -11.55
C ALA A 739 -21.56 6.97 -13.03
N ALA A 740 -21.75 5.91 -13.81
CA ALA A 740 -21.51 5.87 -15.24
C ALA A 740 -22.79 6.14 -16.06
N SER A 741 -23.95 5.98 -15.48
CA SER A 741 -25.26 6.24 -16.10
C SER A 741 -25.81 7.64 -15.78
N ALA A 742 -25.41 8.24 -14.65
CA ALA A 742 -25.65 9.65 -14.33
C ALA A 742 -24.61 10.58 -15.01
#